data_d1fff7f9a6da27335b15aa07ac72eb1d
#
_entry.id   d1fff7f9a6da27335b15aa07ac72eb1d
#
_cell.length_a   1.000
_cell.length_b   1.000
_cell.length_c   1.000
_cell.angle_alpha   90.00
_cell.angle_beta   90.00
_cell.angle_gamma   90.00
#
_symmetry.space_group_name_H-M   'P 1'
#
loop_
_entity.id
_entity.type
_entity.pdbx_description
1 polymer ?
#
loop_
_entity_poly.entity_id
_entity_poly.type
_entity_poly.pdbx_seq_one_letter_code
_entity_poly.pdbx_strand_id
1 'polypeptide(L)'
;MRIRHDRTATFPPGRSTKSVGVMLDRGASLVVGQNRVMLAHCMDENSLSSPADIPAEEEQLLARVAQSLAAAAAQKLAGSGKPAGRPHTYDAELMALRDEIGEARLEDVPALIAQMERLQEVSLTRAGLQHMLVDPRSPYFAHLRLRERVAGRGEVERDIFIGRATFTDPRTRIAIVDWRNAPVSQLYYRYAEGSDYEESFGEREVEGDILVRRTVTIQDGTLLRIACPQGIWVKRRLPGQDGSPAIWQRTDAPLRELAGGERTATRPIPHRGTLGSAREDEQRIDRHLPEIAALIDPRQFEIMTAPHSGVVVIQGGAGSGKTTIGLHRLAYLGFAFPDRFPAKRMVVVTQGVGLAAYIGQVLPALGLPGVRVVTFDEWAERELHKAIPWIHATLTQDVVPAVTRVKSHPALLHELERKAAARKAKRGSRAAVELWADLLTDRGLLLSLLRNDPEMPVSEADILEAHRIMVTRVQAIVGLDPRDRAAEKRHAPRRSRRRDEGEDLAAPGAWAAIGLSEGPRAKTVDADLPEGVRRFESERDEVDDDENVRGEIGIDGQRTEDDQPLLDADDLAILVRANQLVRPVENPLAHLFVDEAQDLSPMKLAALIGQTRSGPTRRLPSLTLAGDTAQKLFLDNGFGDWRAVLSHLGLDHVAIEPLRIAYRSTCEILELARFAMGPLPIDVPAEAKRRGAPVEAFRFSAVGAAVAFLAEALRDLLVREPRATVALLARYPEQADRTFDGLRRAEVPALRRVRAQEFTFRPGVDVTDVRQVKGLEFDYVVMLDTNASSYGSDDESRHLFHIGVTRAAHQLWLLVTGTPSPLVPPERLQEE
;
A
#
# COMPACT_ATOMS: atom_id res chain seq x y z
N MET A 1 -34.82 41.71 26.10
CA MET A 1 -34.28 43.04 25.73
C MET A 1 -33.87 42.92 24.29
N ARG A 2 -34.72 43.10 23.33
CA ARG A 2 -34.95 44.23 22.39
C ARG A 2 -33.64 44.91 22.03
N ILE A 3 -33.20 44.86 20.74
CA ILE A 3 -33.45 45.89 19.69
C ILE A 3 -32.51 45.60 18.50
N ARG A 4 -33.01 45.39 17.34
CA ARG A 4 -33.28 46.01 16.00
C ARG A 4 -32.17 45.75 14.98
N HIS A 5 -32.48 45.12 13.87
CA HIS A 5 -32.95 45.68 12.54
C HIS A 5 -32.13 46.86 12.02
N ASP A 6 -31.45 46.78 10.92
CA ASP A 6 -31.87 47.04 9.55
C ASP A 6 -30.65 47.36 8.65
N ARG A 7 -30.56 46.82 7.45
CA ARG A 7 -30.41 47.59 6.21
C ARG A 7 -30.33 46.68 4.99
N THR A 8 -31.45 46.60 4.34
CA THR A 8 -31.63 46.23 2.94
C THR A 8 -31.03 47.31 2.02
N ALA A 9 -30.26 46.88 1.02
CA ALA A 9 -29.91 47.72 -0.14
C ALA A 9 -30.65 47.19 -1.37
N THR A 10 -31.60 47.97 -1.78
CA THR A 10 -32.39 47.88 -3.00
C THR A 10 -31.61 48.29 -4.24
N PHE A 11 -31.71 47.50 -5.31
CA PHE A 11 -31.36 47.92 -6.67
C PHE A 11 -32.60 48.41 -7.42
N PRO A 12 -32.48 49.45 -8.28
CA PRO A 12 -33.60 49.98 -9.04
C PRO A 12 -33.86 49.20 -10.35
N PRO A 13 -35.10 49.14 -10.85
CA PRO A 13 -35.43 48.51 -12.11
C PRO A 13 -35.37 49.45 -13.30
N GLY A 14 -35.10 48.93 -14.47
CA GLY A 14 -35.51 49.57 -15.67
C GLY A 14 -34.65 49.46 -16.91
N ARG A 15 -35.03 48.61 -17.82
CA ARG A 15 -35.52 49.03 -19.14
C ARG A 15 -35.96 47.84 -20.00
N SER A 16 -37.18 47.96 -20.45
CA SER A 16 -37.92 47.23 -21.43
C SER A 16 -37.16 46.95 -22.74
N THR A 17 -37.22 45.70 -23.20
CA THR A 17 -36.98 45.38 -24.59
C THR A 17 -38.24 44.87 -25.25
N LYS A 18 -38.57 45.47 -26.35
CA LYS A 18 -39.76 45.23 -27.21
C LYS A 18 -39.69 43.85 -27.82
N SER A 19 -40.74 43.10 -27.71
CA SER A 19 -41.07 41.98 -28.54
C SER A 19 -41.24 42.40 -30.01
N VAL A 20 -40.49 41.80 -30.90
CA VAL A 20 -40.74 41.77 -32.32
C VAL A 20 -41.01 40.31 -32.70
N GLY A 21 -42.29 40.02 -32.98
CA GLY A 21 -42.70 38.78 -33.59
C GLY A 21 -42.23 38.76 -35.05
N VAL A 22 -41.62 37.65 -35.43
CA VAL A 22 -41.48 37.33 -36.86
C VAL A 22 -42.05 35.96 -37.14
N MET A 23 -42.94 35.94 -38.11
CA MET A 23 -43.62 34.78 -38.67
C MET A 23 -42.68 33.68 -39.10
N LEU A 24 -43.14 32.44 -38.82
CA LEU A 24 -42.65 31.24 -39.45
C LEU A 24 -42.83 31.30 -40.97
N ASP A 25 -41.77 31.25 -41.73
CA ASP A 25 -41.79 30.80 -43.11
C ASP A 25 -40.90 29.56 -43.29
N ARG A 26 -41.50 28.55 -43.95
CA ARG A 26 -40.89 27.26 -44.23
C ARG A 26 -39.89 27.45 -45.36
N GLY A 27 -38.58 27.26 -45.04
CA GLY A 27 -37.63 27.21 -46.16
C GLY A 27 -36.14 27.39 -45.83
N ALA A 28 -35.66 27.14 -44.63
CA ALA A 28 -34.20 27.25 -44.29
C ALA A 28 -33.66 26.05 -43.54
N SER A 29 -33.81 24.86 -44.11
CA SER A 29 -33.30 23.62 -43.54
C SER A 29 -32.10 23.00 -44.29
N LEU A 30 -31.35 23.84 -45.07
CA LEU A 30 -30.28 23.30 -45.95
C LEU A 30 -28.96 24.14 -45.96
N VAL A 31 -28.73 25.00 -44.96
CA VAL A 31 -27.54 25.85 -44.98
C VAL A 31 -26.63 25.58 -43.74
N VAL A 32 -27.06 24.85 -42.73
CA VAL A 32 -26.25 24.52 -41.53
C VAL A 32 -25.32 23.33 -41.78
N GLY A 33 -25.51 22.58 -42.86
CA GLY A 33 -24.63 21.44 -43.21
C GLY A 33 -23.34 21.79 -43.94
N GLN A 34 -23.23 22.96 -44.54
CA GLN A 34 -22.07 23.27 -45.40
C GLN A 34 -20.96 24.08 -44.67
N ASN A 35 -21.25 24.81 -43.60
CA ASN A 35 -20.22 25.51 -42.85
C ASN A 35 -19.42 24.64 -41.90
N ARG A 36 -19.86 23.45 -41.54
CA ARG A 36 -19.10 22.47 -40.76
C ARG A 36 -18.11 21.66 -41.59
N VAL A 37 -18.39 21.55 -42.89
CA VAL A 37 -17.49 20.84 -43.85
C VAL A 37 -16.39 21.76 -44.34
N MET A 38 -16.56 23.08 -44.37
CA MET A 38 -15.50 24.02 -44.79
C MET A 38 -14.46 24.33 -43.70
N LEU A 39 -14.82 24.21 -42.43
CA LEU A 39 -13.80 24.33 -41.34
C LEU A 39 -12.93 23.08 -41.15
N ALA A 40 -13.38 21.92 -41.61
CA ALA A 40 -12.59 20.70 -41.65
C ALA A 40 -11.61 20.58 -42.84
N HIS A 41 -11.68 21.51 -43.78
CA HIS A 41 -10.85 21.45 -45.00
C HIS A 41 -9.70 22.46 -45.05
N CYS A 42 -9.48 23.20 -43.98
CA CYS A 42 -8.31 24.09 -43.83
C CYS A 42 -7.33 23.63 -42.74
N MET A 43 -7.47 22.41 -42.22
CA MET A 43 -6.37 21.80 -41.48
C MET A 43 -5.42 21.14 -42.47
N ASP A 44 -4.21 21.67 -42.57
CA ASP A 44 -3.11 21.09 -43.37
C ASP A 44 -3.01 19.57 -43.05
N GLU A 45 -3.42 18.73 -43.98
CA GLU A 45 -3.30 17.27 -43.89
C GLU A 45 -1.84 16.80 -43.80
N ASN A 46 -0.85 17.70 -43.74
CA ASN A 46 0.57 17.39 -43.80
C ASN A 46 1.28 17.27 -42.46
N SER A 47 0.62 17.43 -41.33
CA SER A 47 1.27 17.33 -40.01
C SER A 47 0.91 16.07 -39.20
N LEU A 48 -0.09 15.27 -39.61
CA LEU A 48 -0.46 14.03 -38.95
C LEU A 48 0.03 12.84 -39.74
N SER A 49 0.91 12.03 -39.14
CA SER A 49 1.39 10.78 -39.73
C SER A 49 0.20 9.87 -40.13
N SER A 50 0.26 9.27 -41.30
CA SER A 50 -0.68 8.24 -41.68
C SER A 50 -0.69 7.14 -40.58
N PRO A 51 -1.84 6.52 -40.25
CA PRO A 51 -1.87 5.45 -39.27
C PRO A 51 -0.85 4.33 -39.50
N ALA A 52 -0.45 4.10 -40.73
CA ALA A 52 0.57 3.12 -41.09
C ALA A 52 2.01 3.55 -40.72
N ASP A 53 2.26 4.83 -40.56
CA ASP A 53 3.58 5.40 -40.30
C ASP A 53 3.90 5.59 -38.82
N ILE A 54 2.89 5.50 -37.95
CA ILE A 54 3.03 5.74 -36.52
C ILE A 54 4.13 4.89 -35.87
N PRO A 55 4.25 3.56 -36.10
CA PRO A 55 5.32 2.78 -35.51
C PRO A 55 6.71 3.20 -35.99
N ALA A 56 6.86 3.54 -37.28
CA ALA A 56 8.13 3.96 -37.83
C ALA A 56 8.57 5.34 -37.30
N GLU A 57 7.63 6.25 -37.11
CA GLU A 57 7.86 7.55 -36.47
C GLU A 57 8.37 7.40 -35.04
N GLU A 58 7.68 6.58 -34.21
CA GLU A 58 8.08 6.35 -32.81
C GLU A 58 9.43 5.63 -32.70
N GLU A 59 9.72 4.67 -33.58
CA GLU A 59 11.06 4.05 -33.65
C GLU A 59 12.16 5.04 -33.96
N GLN A 60 11.92 5.96 -34.88
CA GLN A 60 12.87 7.03 -35.21
C GLN A 60 13.08 8.00 -34.06
N LEU A 61 12.01 8.38 -33.36
CA LEU A 61 12.06 9.22 -32.16
C LEU A 61 12.84 8.54 -31.04
N LEU A 62 12.56 7.26 -30.78
CA LEU A 62 13.29 6.48 -29.77
C LEU A 62 14.80 6.40 -30.13
N ALA A 63 15.14 6.17 -31.40
CA ALA A 63 16.54 6.14 -31.83
C ALA A 63 17.25 7.49 -31.61
N ARG A 64 16.56 8.62 -31.90
CA ARG A 64 17.08 9.97 -31.62
C ARG A 64 17.28 10.20 -30.11
N VAL A 65 16.34 9.81 -29.29
CA VAL A 65 16.43 9.89 -27.81
C VAL A 65 17.61 9.06 -27.31
N ALA A 66 17.75 7.81 -27.77
CA ALA A 66 18.86 6.94 -27.40
C ALA A 66 20.24 7.51 -27.79
N GLN A 67 20.34 8.08 -29.00
CA GLN A 67 21.55 8.73 -29.47
C GLN A 67 21.91 9.96 -28.62
N SER A 68 20.92 10.78 -28.25
CA SER A 68 21.15 11.97 -27.43
C SER A 68 21.60 11.59 -26.02
N LEU A 69 20.98 10.56 -25.40
CA LEU A 69 21.39 10.03 -24.10
C LEU A 69 22.81 9.45 -24.15
N ALA A 70 23.16 8.70 -25.18
CA ALA A 70 24.51 8.14 -25.37
C ALA A 70 25.56 9.25 -25.53
N ALA A 71 25.28 10.29 -26.34
CA ALA A 71 26.15 11.44 -26.51
C ALA A 71 26.37 12.20 -25.19
N ALA A 72 25.32 12.41 -24.39
CA ALA A 72 25.42 13.04 -23.08
C ALA A 72 26.24 12.20 -22.08
N ALA A 73 26.07 10.89 -22.11
CA ALA A 73 26.89 9.97 -21.30
C ALA A 73 28.37 10.02 -21.69
N ALA A 74 28.68 10.00 -22.98
CA ALA A 74 30.04 10.12 -23.49
C ALA A 74 30.70 11.46 -23.12
N GLN A 75 29.95 12.58 -23.17
CA GLN A 75 30.45 13.90 -22.76
C GLN A 75 30.75 13.96 -21.25
N LYS A 76 29.94 13.35 -20.41
CA LYS A 76 30.20 13.25 -18.96
C LYS A 76 31.46 12.43 -18.67
N LEU A 77 31.70 11.35 -19.41
CA LEU A 77 32.91 10.55 -19.31
C LEU A 77 34.15 11.32 -19.78
N ALA A 78 34.07 12.10 -20.85
CA ALA A 78 35.16 12.90 -21.36
C ALA A 78 35.49 14.13 -20.50
N GLY A 79 34.49 14.72 -19.82
CA GLY A 79 34.66 15.88 -18.95
C GLY A 79 35.19 15.55 -17.53
N SER A 80 35.09 14.31 -17.12
CA SER A 80 35.60 13.84 -15.85
C SER A 80 37.04 13.37 -15.94
N GLY A 81 38.02 14.14 -16.23
CA GLY A 81 39.47 13.82 -16.50
C GLY A 81 40.15 12.80 -15.53
N LYS A 82 39.38 11.87 -14.97
CA LYS A 82 39.84 10.65 -14.27
C LYS A 82 39.39 9.44 -15.11
N PRO A 83 40.30 8.45 -15.33
CA PRO A 83 39.91 7.21 -15.98
C PRO A 83 38.73 6.61 -15.19
N ALA A 84 37.69 6.19 -15.90
CA ALA A 84 36.57 5.49 -15.33
C ALA A 84 37.05 4.22 -14.63
N GLY A 85 37.32 4.35 -13.33
CA GLY A 85 37.44 3.20 -12.44
C GLY A 85 36.14 2.41 -12.56
N ARG A 86 36.25 1.09 -12.49
CA ARG A 86 35.11 0.16 -12.35
C ARG A 86 34.06 0.78 -11.44
N PRO A 87 32.77 0.58 -11.68
CA PRO A 87 31.73 1.06 -10.77
C PRO A 87 32.10 0.62 -9.35
N HIS A 88 32.45 1.60 -8.50
CA HIS A 88 32.76 1.36 -7.11
C HIS A 88 31.48 0.87 -6.44
N THR A 89 31.36 -0.41 -6.28
CA THR A 89 30.38 -1.01 -5.36
C THR A 89 30.96 -0.85 -3.96
N TYR A 90 30.38 0.02 -3.17
CA TYR A 90 30.75 0.20 -1.76
C TYR A 90 30.52 -1.05 -0.91
N ASP A 91 29.91 -2.09 -1.51
CA ASP A 91 29.59 -3.35 -0.84
C ASP A 91 30.85 -4.05 -0.32
N ALA A 92 31.95 -4.04 -1.07
CA ALA A 92 33.23 -4.60 -0.63
C ALA A 92 33.84 -3.82 0.54
N GLU A 93 33.72 -2.48 0.54
CA GLU A 93 34.22 -1.63 1.62
C GLU A 93 33.34 -1.75 2.88
N LEU A 94 32.02 -1.89 2.70
CA LEU A 94 31.08 -2.13 3.79
C LEU A 94 31.29 -3.50 4.43
N MET A 95 31.60 -4.53 3.64
CA MET A 95 31.99 -5.85 4.17
C MET A 95 33.30 -5.78 4.94
N ALA A 96 34.33 -5.11 4.39
CA ALA A 96 35.61 -4.97 5.05
C ALA A 96 35.48 -4.22 6.41
N LEU A 97 34.72 -3.13 6.44
CA LEU A 97 34.44 -2.39 7.69
C LEU A 97 33.67 -3.24 8.72
N ARG A 98 32.74 -4.08 8.24
CA ARG A 98 32.02 -4.99 9.12
C ARG A 98 32.92 -6.06 9.76
N ASP A 99 33.84 -6.61 8.97
CA ASP A 99 34.82 -7.58 9.45
C ASP A 99 35.78 -6.88 10.43
N GLU A 100 36.21 -5.65 10.12
CA GLU A 100 37.06 -4.84 10.99
C GLU A 100 36.38 -4.49 12.34
N ILE A 101 35.08 -4.20 12.35
CA ILE A 101 34.29 -4.00 13.59
C ILE A 101 34.25 -5.29 14.43
N GLY A 102 34.20 -6.46 13.79
CA GLY A 102 34.23 -7.75 14.50
C GLY A 102 35.56 -8.06 15.20
N GLU A 103 36.65 -7.49 14.71
CA GLU A 103 38.00 -7.69 15.24
C GLU A 103 38.52 -6.52 16.08
N ALA A 104 37.82 -5.38 16.08
CA ALA A 104 38.26 -4.15 16.74
C ALA A 104 38.16 -4.20 18.26
N ARG A 105 39.02 -3.44 18.95
CA ARG A 105 38.89 -3.22 20.38
C ARG A 105 37.64 -2.40 20.70
N LEU A 106 37.04 -2.65 21.87
CA LEU A 106 35.79 -2.00 22.29
C LEU A 106 35.78 -0.46 22.18
N GLU A 107 36.97 0.15 22.37
CA GLU A 107 37.19 1.59 22.28
C GLU A 107 37.17 2.14 20.83
N ASP A 108 37.49 1.31 19.83
CA ASP A 108 37.54 1.71 18.42
C ASP A 108 36.19 1.45 17.67
N VAL A 109 35.34 0.57 18.21
CA VAL A 109 34.06 0.18 17.62
C VAL A 109 33.13 1.37 17.29
N PRO A 110 32.96 2.39 18.14
CA PRO A 110 32.08 3.52 17.82
C PRO A 110 32.54 4.34 16.60
N ALA A 111 33.86 4.47 16.41
CA ALA A 111 34.44 5.20 15.29
C ALA A 111 34.24 4.45 13.97
N LEU A 112 34.40 3.13 13.99
CA LEU A 112 34.17 2.27 12.83
C LEU A 112 32.70 2.17 12.46
N ILE A 113 31.78 2.13 13.44
CA ILE A 113 30.33 2.20 13.18
C ILE A 113 29.97 3.53 12.51
N ALA A 114 30.47 4.64 13.01
CA ALA A 114 30.22 5.96 12.40
C ALA A 114 30.78 6.07 10.98
N GLN A 115 31.88 5.39 10.69
CA GLN A 115 32.44 5.30 9.34
C GLN A 115 31.58 4.43 8.42
N MET A 116 31.07 3.31 8.91
CA MET A 116 30.17 2.43 8.18
C MET A 116 28.86 3.13 7.85
N GLU A 117 28.27 3.87 8.79
CA GLU A 117 27.05 4.66 8.58
C GLU A 117 27.24 5.74 7.51
N ARG A 118 28.37 6.45 7.53
CA ARG A 118 28.70 7.44 6.49
C ARG A 118 28.86 6.80 5.11
N LEU A 119 29.52 5.65 5.05
CA LEU A 119 29.68 4.93 3.79
C LEU A 119 28.37 4.39 3.25
N GLN A 120 27.48 3.92 4.14
CA GLN A 120 26.10 3.54 3.78
C GLN A 120 25.30 4.74 3.28
N GLU A 121 25.41 5.90 3.92
CA GLU A 121 24.71 7.12 3.48
C GLU A 121 25.22 7.58 2.09
N VAL A 122 26.52 7.52 1.84
CA VAL A 122 27.12 7.83 0.54
C VAL A 122 26.68 6.83 -0.54
N SER A 123 26.64 5.54 -0.21
CA SER A 123 26.16 4.48 -1.10
C SER A 123 24.68 4.68 -1.46
N LEU A 124 23.83 4.94 -0.46
CA LEU A 124 22.40 5.22 -0.66
C LEU A 124 22.16 6.52 -1.44
N THR A 125 22.94 7.56 -1.17
CA THR A 125 22.85 8.85 -1.90
C THR A 125 23.26 8.67 -3.36
N ARG A 126 24.31 7.90 -3.64
CA ARG A 126 24.71 7.57 -5.02
C ARG A 126 23.76 6.65 -5.74
N ALA A 127 23.20 5.65 -5.07
CA ALA A 127 22.12 4.82 -5.61
C ALA A 127 20.90 5.69 -5.94
N GLY A 128 20.53 6.64 -5.07
CA GLY A 128 19.48 7.63 -5.34
C GLY A 128 19.78 8.53 -6.54
N LEU A 129 21.04 8.98 -6.69
CA LEU A 129 21.47 9.76 -7.85
C LEU A 129 21.50 8.95 -9.16
N GLN A 130 21.79 7.65 -9.10
CA GLN A 130 21.69 6.77 -10.27
C GLN A 130 20.22 6.56 -10.70
N HIS A 131 19.29 6.51 -9.77
CA HIS A 131 17.85 6.47 -10.08
C HIS A 131 17.29 7.78 -10.62
N MET A 132 17.98 8.90 -10.47
CA MET A 132 17.62 10.19 -11.07
C MET A 132 18.13 10.38 -12.51
N LEU A 133 18.89 9.44 -13.06
CA LEU A 133 19.30 9.46 -14.45
C LEU A 133 18.26 8.75 -15.30
N VAL A 134 18.03 9.29 -16.51
CA VAL A 134 17.15 8.63 -17.49
C VAL A 134 17.74 7.25 -17.82
N ASP A 135 16.96 6.20 -17.62
CA ASP A 135 17.34 4.83 -17.99
C ASP A 135 17.31 4.70 -19.53
N PRO A 136 18.44 4.43 -20.19
CA PRO A 136 18.46 4.27 -21.65
C PRO A 136 17.64 3.07 -22.14
N ARG A 137 17.36 2.09 -21.26
CA ARG A 137 16.58 0.90 -21.61
C ARG A 137 15.08 1.18 -21.66
N SER A 138 14.59 2.19 -20.91
CA SER A 138 13.21 2.64 -20.90
C SER A 138 13.16 4.15 -20.62
N PRO A 139 13.55 4.99 -21.59
CA PRO A 139 13.79 6.41 -21.36
C PRO A 139 12.50 7.21 -21.12
N TYR A 140 11.39 6.82 -21.71
CA TYR A 140 10.09 7.46 -21.55
C TYR A 140 8.97 6.45 -21.78
N PHE A 141 7.76 6.79 -21.33
CA PHE A 141 6.57 5.97 -21.50
C PHE A 141 5.42 6.72 -22.20
N ALA A 142 5.56 8.02 -22.41
CA ALA A 142 4.57 8.81 -23.13
C ALA A 142 5.25 9.85 -24.02
N HIS A 143 4.60 10.13 -25.16
CA HIS A 143 5.01 11.13 -26.13
C HIS A 143 3.85 12.09 -26.37
N LEU A 144 4.14 13.39 -26.25
CA LEU A 144 3.28 14.50 -26.60
C LEU A 144 3.94 15.30 -27.71
N ARG A 145 3.17 15.67 -28.74
CA ARG A 145 3.54 16.74 -29.68
C ARG A 145 2.60 17.90 -29.45
N LEU A 146 3.16 19.03 -29.07
CA LEU A 146 2.44 20.25 -28.76
C LEU A 146 2.69 21.29 -29.84
N ARG A 147 1.64 22.03 -30.21
CA ARG A 147 1.75 23.26 -31.01
C ARG A 147 1.45 24.42 -30.07
N GLU A 148 2.50 25.10 -29.62
CA GLU A 148 2.40 26.24 -28.69
C GLU A 148 2.27 27.55 -29.45
N ARG A 149 1.39 28.43 -29.01
CA ARG A 149 1.28 29.81 -29.50
C ARG A 149 2.19 30.72 -28.68
N VAL A 150 3.34 31.09 -29.22
CA VAL A 150 4.33 31.90 -28.50
C VAL A 150 4.22 33.34 -28.95
N ALA A 151 3.94 34.27 -28.04
CA ALA A 151 3.86 35.71 -28.33
C ALA A 151 5.14 36.19 -29.04
N GLY A 152 5.01 36.74 -30.26
CA GLY A 152 6.09 37.29 -31.06
C GLY A 152 6.91 36.28 -31.90
N ARG A 153 6.60 34.96 -31.80
CA ARG A 153 7.29 33.89 -32.58
C ARG A 153 6.36 33.04 -33.44
N GLY A 154 5.02 33.22 -33.28
CA GLY A 154 4.05 32.40 -33.97
C GLY A 154 3.86 31.02 -33.34
N GLU A 155 3.42 30.03 -34.10
CA GLU A 155 3.24 28.66 -33.68
C GLU A 155 4.54 27.89 -33.70
N VAL A 156 4.84 27.15 -32.61
CA VAL A 156 6.03 26.32 -32.45
C VAL A 156 5.63 24.92 -32.07
N GLU A 157 6.02 23.93 -32.88
CA GLU A 157 5.83 22.52 -32.58
C GLU A 157 6.99 21.98 -31.72
N ARG A 158 6.64 21.18 -30.71
CA ARG A 158 7.60 20.53 -29.80
C ARG A 158 7.19 19.11 -29.46
N ASP A 159 8.16 18.19 -29.55
CA ASP A 159 8.04 16.86 -28.99
C ASP A 159 8.47 16.89 -27.52
N ILE A 160 7.62 16.40 -26.64
CA ILE A 160 7.88 16.24 -25.20
C ILE A 160 7.68 14.77 -24.85
N PHE A 161 8.68 14.18 -24.24
CA PHE A 161 8.63 12.81 -23.76
C PHE A 161 8.44 12.81 -22.25
N ILE A 162 7.54 11.99 -21.74
CA ILE A 162 7.32 11.86 -20.29
C ILE A 162 7.94 10.55 -19.83
N GLY A 163 8.87 10.69 -18.89
CA GLY A 163 9.64 9.60 -18.32
C GLY A 163 9.72 9.67 -16.79
N ARG A 164 10.66 8.96 -16.20
CA ARG A 164 10.89 8.91 -14.75
C ARG A 164 11.96 9.90 -14.27
N ALA A 165 12.67 10.51 -15.18
CA ALA A 165 13.70 11.50 -14.89
C ALA A 165 13.70 12.56 -15.96
N THR A 166 14.21 13.74 -15.63
CA THR A 166 14.29 14.86 -16.55
C THR A 166 15.62 14.82 -17.33
N PHE A 167 15.54 14.96 -18.64
CA PHE A 167 16.68 15.13 -19.52
C PHE A 167 16.33 16.14 -20.62
N THR A 168 17.21 17.11 -20.86
CA THR A 168 17.03 18.09 -21.93
C THR A 168 18.31 18.22 -22.72
N ASP A 169 18.21 18.07 -24.04
CA ASP A 169 19.30 18.35 -24.98
C ASP A 169 18.89 19.46 -25.95
N PRO A 170 19.40 20.68 -25.75
CA PRO A 170 19.07 21.82 -26.61
C PRO A 170 19.50 21.62 -28.06
N ARG A 171 20.52 20.78 -28.33
CA ARG A 171 21.08 20.56 -29.69
C ARG A 171 20.14 19.73 -30.54
N THR A 172 19.59 18.67 -29.96
CA THR A 172 18.67 17.75 -30.63
C THR A 172 17.20 18.13 -30.42
N ARG A 173 16.92 19.13 -29.56
CA ARG A 173 15.59 19.57 -29.11
C ARG A 173 14.79 18.44 -28.45
N ILE A 174 15.50 17.48 -27.82
CA ILE A 174 14.87 16.40 -27.06
C ILE A 174 14.66 16.87 -25.63
N ALA A 175 13.43 16.77 -25.16
CA ALA A 175 13.04 17.05 -23.78
C ALA A 175 12.30 15.83 -23.20
N ILE A 176 12.93 15.13 -22.25
CA ILE A 176 12.28 14.14 -21.42
C ILE A 176 11.94 14.83 -20.10
N VAL A 177 10.70 14.83 -19.72
CA VAL A 177 10.19 15.46 -18.50
C VAL A 177 9.80 14.37 -17.51
N ASP A 178 10.21 14.56 -16.27
CA ASP A 178 9.78 13.67 -15.19
C ASP A 178 8.26 13.78 -15.00
N TRP A 179 7.56 12.65 -14.96
CA TRP A 179 6.10 12.61 -14.79
C TRP A 179 5.61 13.32 -13.52
N ARG A 180 6.48 13.44 -12.51
CA ARG A 180 6.20 14.15 -11.25
C ARG A 180 6.21 15.67 -11.42
N ASN A 181 6.72 16.17 -12.54
CA ASN A 181 6.63 17.58 -12.88
C ASN A 181 5.20 17.91 -13.34
N ALA A 182 4.32 18.17 -12.38
CA ALA A 182 2.89 18.29 -12.57
C ALA A 182 2.48 19.25 -13.71
N PRO A 183 3.06 20.46 -13.87
CA PRO A 183 2.63 21.39 -14.90
C PRO A 183 2.67 20.83 -16.30
N VAL A 184 3.75 20.14 -16.67
CA VAL A 184 3.93 19.57 -18.03
C VAL A 184 3.19 18.24 -18.16
N SER A 185 3.28 17.38 -17.13
CA SER A 185 2.63 16.08 -17.14
C SER A 185 1.11 16.20 -17.15
N GLN A 186 0.57 17.30 -16.59
CA GLN A 186 -0.85 17.62 -16.57
C GLN A 186 -1.43 17.69 -17.99
N LEU A 187 -0.69 18.19 -18.97
CA LEU A 187 -1.13 18.20 -20.37
C LEU A 187 -1.41 16.79 -20.87
N TYR A 188 -0.55 15.83 -20.57
CA TYR A 188 -0.75 14.44 -20.96
C TYR A 188 -1.95 13.78 -20.29
N TYR A 189 -2.18 14.06 -19.00
CA TYR A 189 -3.25 13.39 -18.26
C TYR A 189 -4.64 14.02 -18.46
N ARG A 190 -4.71 15.33 -18.63
CA ARG A 190 -5.98 16.06 -18.73
C ARG A 190 -6.54 16.18 -20.13
N TYR A 191 -5.67 16.35 -21.14
CA TYR A 191 -6.10 16.71 -22.49
C TYR A 191 -6.00 15.52 -23.43
N ALA A 192 -6.95 15.43 -24.36
CA ALA A 192 -6.95 14.44 -25.41
C ALA A 192 -6.16 14.93 -26.65
N GLU A 193 -5.74 14.02 -27.51
CA GLU A 193 -5.19 14.38 -28.80
C GLU A 193 -6.26 15.16 -29.62
N GLY A 194 -5.83 16.26 -30.24
CA GLY A 194 -6.70 17.17 -30.98
C GLY A 194 -7.46 18.20 -30.17
N SER A 195 -7.21 18.28 -28.84
CA SER A 195 -7.80 19.34 -28.00
C SER A 195 -6.86 20.52 -27.82
N ASP A 196 -7.45 21.70 -27.69
CA ASP A 196 -6.77 22.92 -27.27
C ASP A 196 -6.50 22.85 -25.77
N TYR A 197 -5.42 23.47 -25.32
CA TYR A 197 -5.13 23.63 -23.90
C TYR A 197 -4.74 25.05 -23.55
N GLU A 198 -5.11 25.48 -22.36
CA GLU A 198 -4.70 26.72 -21.72
C GLU A 198 -4.31 26.42 -20.29
N GLU A 199 -3.04 26.54 -19.97
CA GLU A 199 -2.51 26.20 -18.65
C GLU A 199 -1.52 27.25 -18.15
N SER A 200 -1.53 27.45 -16.83
CA SER A 200 -0.63 28.37 -16.14
C SER A 200 0.57 27.64 -15.56
N PHE A 201 1.76 27.93 -16.02
CA PHE A 201 3.01 27.38 -15.51
C PHE A 201 3.75 28.43 -14.65
N GLY A 202 3.35 28.55 -13.39
CA GLY A 202 3.79 29.61 -12.51
C GLY A 202 3.20 30.96 -12.93
N GLU A 203 4.06 31.91 -13.33
CA GLU A 203 3.62 33.22 -13.85
C GLU A 203 3.38 33.24 -15.38
N ARG A 204 3.62 32.12 -16.05
CA ARG A 204 3.51 32.03 -17.50
C ARG A 204 2.25 31.27 -17.91
N GLU A 205 1.39 31.90 -18.65
CA GLU A 205 0.27 31.29 -19.35
C GLU A 205 0.77 30.70 -20.68
N VAL A 206 0.40 29.47 -20.96
CA VAL A 206 0.76 28.73 -22.18
C VAL A 206 -0.52 28.19 -22.81
N GLU A 207 -0.75 28.54 -24.04
CA GLU A 207 -1.87 28.05 -24.83
C GLU A 207 -1.37 27.34 -26.10
N GLY A 208 -2.12 26.35 -26.55
CA GLY A 208 -1.76 25.58 -27.72
C GLY A 208 -2.68 24.42 -28.01
N ASP A 209 -2.25 23.53 -28.92
CA ASP A 209 -2.99 22.37 -29.36
C ASP A 209 -2.18 21.09 -29.09
N ILE A 210 -2.82 20.00 -28.72
CA ILE A 210 -2.18 18.68 -28.59
C ILE A 210 -2.31 17.94 -29.91
N LEU A 211 -1.24 17.89 -30.67
CA LEU A 211 -1.21 17.25 -31.99
C LEU A 211 -1.06 15.73 -31.90
N VAL A 212 -0.26 15.26 -30.97
CA VAL A 212 0.00 13.83 -30.76
C VAL A 212 -0.02 13.53 -29.26
N ARG A 213 -0.71 12.46 -28.89
CA ARG A 213 -0.70 11.90 -27.53
C ARG A 213 -0.60 10.39 -27.61
N ARG A 214 0.59 9.85 -27.34
CA ARG A 214 0.88 8.41 -27.43
C ARG A 214 1.40 7.88 -26.11
N THR A 215 0.95 6.67 -25.77
CA THR A 215 1.56 5.87 -24.70
C THR A 215 2.43 4.80 -25.34
N VAL A 216 3.66 4.66 -24.88
CA VAL A 216 4.61 3.70 -25.45
C VAL A 216 5.16 2.77 -24.39
N THR A 217 5.43 1.53 -24.78
CA THR A 217 6.13 0.55 -23.95
C THR A 217 7.49 0.27 -24.55
N ILE A 218 8.54 0.58 -23.80
CA ILE A 218 9.93 0.39 -24.20
C ILE A 218 10.59 -0.54 -23.19
N GLN A 219 11.15 -1.63 -23.66
CA GLN A 219 11.87 -2.59 -22.85
C GLN A 219 13.24 -2.90 -23.47
N ASP A 220 14.30 -2.84 -22.68
CA ASP A 220 15.69 -3.03 -23.11
C ASP A 220 16.06 -2.22 -24.36
N GLY A 221 15.57 -0.97 -24.43
CA GLY A 221 15.80 -0.07 -25.56
C GLY A 221 15.00 -0.40 -26.81
N THR A 222 14.08 -1.35 -26.74
CA THR A 222 13.23 -1.76 -27.86
C THR A 222 11.79 -1.32 -27.63
N LEU A 223 11.18 -0.69 -28.63
CA LEU A 223 9.78 -0.32 -28.62
C LEU A 223 8.92 -1.57 -28.88
N LEU A 224 8.04 -1.90 -27.95
CA LEU A 224 7.20 -3.09 -28.03
C LEU A 224 5.74 -2.77 -28.34
N ARG A 225 5.26 -1.61 -27.92
CA ARG A 225 3.86 -1.21 -28.06
C ARG A 225 3.71 0.28 -28.17
N ILE A 226 2.69 0.70 -28.94
CA ILE A 226 2.24 2.08 -29.06
C ILE A 226 0.72 2.08 -28.93
N ALA A 227 0.18 2.92 -28.07
CA ALA A 227 -1.26 3.14 -27.94
C ALA A 227 -1.59 4.61 -28.13
N CYS A 228 -2.51 4.90 -29.04
CA CYS A 228 -2.99 6.24 -29.37
C CYS A 228 -4.43 6.19 -29.89
N PRO A 229 -5.09 7.32 -30.12
CA PRO A 229 -6.47 7.36 -30.64
C PRO A 229 -6.68 6.60 -31.95
N GLN A 230 -5.67 6.50 -32.80
CA GLN A 230 -5.73 5.82 -34.09
C GLN A 230 -5.65 4.29 -34.00
N GLY A 231 -5.28 3.72 -32.85
CA GLY A 231 -5.19 2.28 -32.62
C GLY A 231 -4.08 1.86 -31.68
N ILE A 232 -3.92 0.57 -31.55
CA ILE A 232 -2.86 -0.06 -30.76
C ILE A 232 -1.98 -0.88 -31.69
N TRP A 233 -0.69 -0.63 -31.66
CA TRP A 233 0.31 -1.39 -32.40
C TRP A 233 1.14 -2.19 -31.41
N VAL A 234 1.30 -3.48 -31.68
CA VAL A 234 2.12 -4.41 -30.88
C VAL A 234 3.17 -5.05 -31.80
N LYS A 235 4.42 -5.05 -31.35
CA LYS A 235 5.52 -5.69 -32.07
C LYS A 235 5.54 -7.17 -31.73
N ARG A 236 5.18 -8.05 -32.69
CA ARG A 236 5.08 -9.50 -32.49
C ARG A 236 6.04 -10.25 -33.40
N ARG A 237 6.60 -11.37 -32.88
CA ARG A 237 7.27 -12.37 -33.73
C ARG A 237 6.23 -13.34 -34.27
N LEU A 238 6.35 -13.72 -35.52
CA LEU A 238 5.49 -14.73 -36.12
C LEU A 238 5.81 -16.11 -35.53
N PRO A 239 4.81 -16.90 -35.10
CA PRO A 239 5.04 -18.25 -34.57
C PRO A 239 5.66 -19.15 -35.65
N GLY A 240 6.67 -19.95 -35.26
CA GLY A 240 7.30 -20.96 -36.14
C GLY A 240 8.47 -20.47 -37.01
N GLN A 241 8.94 -19.22 -36.83
CA GLN A 241 10.13 -18.73 -37.54
C GLN A 241 11.16 -18.20 -36.56
N ASP A 242 11.95 -19.07 -35.96
CA ASP A 242 13.11 -18.70 -35.19
C ASP A 242 14.10 -17.90 -36.06
N GLY A 243 14.32 -16.61 -35.73
CA GLY A 243 15.20 -15.71 -36.44
C GLY A 243 14.53 -14.63 -37.29
N SER A 244 13.21 -14.64 -37.50
CA SER A 244 12.52 -13.58 -38.26
C SER A 244 12.37 -12.29 -37.43
N PRO A 245 12.47 -11.10 -38.10
CA PRO A 245 12.27 -9.82 -37.45
C PRO A 245 10.83 -9.69 -36.95
N ALA A 246 10.65 -9.15 -35.74
CA ALA A 246 9.34 -8.86 -35.22
C ALA A 246 8.65 -7.78 -36.08
N ILE A 247 7.39 -7.97 -36.40
CA ILE A 247 6.57 -7.05 -37.21
C ILE A 247 5.53 -6.34 -36.35
N TRP A 248 5.19 -5.12 -36.75
CA TRP A 248 4.12 -4.37 -36.13
C TRP A 248 2.75 -4.89 -36.59
N GLN A 249 1.90 -5.23 -35.65
CA GLN A 249 0.51 -5.59 -35.90
C GLN A 249 -0.40 -4.57 -35.24
N ARG A 250 -1.30 -3.99 -36.01
CA ARG A 250 -2.37 -3.14 -35.49
C ARG A 250 -3.47 -4.02 -34.93
N THR A 251 -3.88 -3.71 -33.71
CA THR A 251 -5.02 -4.37 -33.05
C THR A 251 -6.21 -3.43 -33.14
N ASP A 252 -7.26 -3.82 -33.88
CA ASP A 252 -8.49 -3.02 -34.02
C ASP A 252 -9.44 -3.14 -32.83
N ALA A 253 -8.91 -3.37 -31.63
CA ALA A 253 -9.70 -3.23 -30.43
C ALA A 253 -10.15 -1.76 -30.33
N PRO A 254 -11.47 -1.47 -30.24
CA PRO A 254 -11.91 -0.10 -30.17
C PRO A 254 -11.20 0.57 -29.01
N LEU A 255 -10.58 1.72 -29.28
CA LEU A 255 -10.13 2.66 -28.25
C LEU A 255 -11.35 3.16 -27.48
N ARG A 256 -11.90 2.33 -26.63
CA ARG A 256 -12.57 2.85 -25.45
C ARG A 256 -11.44 3.44 -24.63
N GLU A 257 -11.56 4.71 -24.30
CA GLU A 257 -10.62 5.48 -23.50
C GLU A 257 -9.92 4.59 -22.48
N LEU A 258 -8.72 4.16 -22.82
CA LEU A 258 -7.88 3.33 -21.98
C LEU A 258 -7.18 4.25 -20.98
N ALA A 259 -7.99 4.90 -20.17
CA ALA A 259 -7.53 5.36 -18.87
C ALA A 259 -7.31 4.09 -18.03
N GLY A 260 -6.16 3.50 -18.10
CA GLY A 260 -5.82 2.32 -17.33
C GLY A 260 -5.31 1.16 -18.16
N GLY A 261 -4.07 1.13 -18.36
CA GLY A 261 -3.16 0.04 -18.57
C GLY A 261 -3.40 -1.08 -19.54
N GLU A 262 -2.31 -1.59 -19.99
CA GLU A 262 -2.16 -2.78 -20.83
C GLU A 262 -2.83 -4.04 -20.29
N ARG A 263 -3.21 -4.06 -19.03
CA ARG A 263 -4.05 -5.11 -18.42
C ARG A 263 -5.43 -5.20 -19.01
N THR A 264 -5.79 -4.28 -19.90
CA THR A 264 -7.07 -4.28 -20.62
C THR A 264 -7.04 -5.07 -21.94
N ALA A 265 -5.89 -5.63 -22.34
CA ALA A 265 -5.88 -6.59 -23.43
C ALA A 265 -6.74 -7.78 -23.03
N THR A 266 -7.87 -7.97 -23.75
CA THR A 266 -8.71 -9.13 -23.58
C THR A 266 -7.90 -10.37 -23.90
N ARG A 267 -7.53 -11.12 -22.88
CA ARG A 267 -7.00 -12.47 -23.09
C ARG A 267 -8.07 -13.32 -23.77
N PRO A 268 -7.69 -14.23 -24.66
CA PRO A 268 -8.62 -15.20 -25.19
C PRO A 268 -9.30 -15.88 -23.99
N ILE A 269 -10.62 -15.98 -24.02
CA ILE A 269 -11.39 -16.69 -22.99
C ILE A 269 -10.88 -18.14 -23.01
N PRO A 270 -10.34 -18.64 -21.89
CA PRO A 270 -9.86 -20.02 -21.82
C PRO A 270 -11.04 -20.97 -22.03
N HIS A 271 -10.73 -22.18 -22.51
CA HIS A 271 -11.72 -23.24 -22.53
C HIS A 271 -12.16 -23.55 -21.09
N ARG A 272 -13.42 -23.91 -20.90
CA ARG A 272 -13.95 -24.30 -19.59
C ARG A 272 -13.06 -25.36 -18.93
N GLY A 273 -12.80 -25.21 -17.63
CA GLY A 273 -11.94 -26.10 -16.87
C GLY A 273 -10.43 -25.93 -17.10
N THR A 274 -10.01 -24.90 -17.83
CA THR A 274 -8.59 -24.62 -18.05
C THR A 274 -8.18 -23.35 -17.30
N LEU A 275 -7.23 -23.46 -16.39
CA LEU A 275 -6.63 -22.33 -15.71
C LEU A 275 -5.59 -21.68 -16.63
N GLY A 276 -5.67 -20.35 -16.82
CA GLY A 276 -4.74 -19.61 -17.67
C GLY A 276 -5.13 -19.50 -19.14
N SER A 277 -4.29 -18.80 -19.93
CA SER A 277 -4.57 -18.58 -21.36
C SER A 277 -4.15 -19.77 -22.22
N ALA A 278 -4.92 -20.04 -23.28
CA ALA A 278 -4.65 -21.14 -24.22
C ALA A 278 -3.47 -20.88 -25.20
N ARG A 279 -2.81 -19.70 -25.13
CA ARG A 279 -1.73 -19.31 -26.05
C ARG A 279 -0.43 -19.03 -25.32
N GLU A 280 0.64 -19.70 -25.74
CA GLU A 280 2.01 -19.59 -25.23
C GLU A 280 2.72 -18.26 -25.52
N ASP A 281 2.20 -17.42 -26.42
CA ASP A 281 2.95 -16.34 -27.07
C ASP A 281 2.68 -14.90 -26.55
N GLU A 282 1.84 -14.67 -25.58
CA GLU A 282 1.70 -13.34 -25.01
C GLU A 282 2.75 -13.11 -23.92
N GLN A 283 3.91 -12.59 -24.32
CA GLN A 283 4.91 -12.09 -23.38
C GLN A 283 4.23 -11.13 -22.41
N ARG A 284 4.22 -11.49 -21.13
CA ARG A 284 3.73 -10.64 -20.06
C ARG A 284 4.64 -9.43 -19.90
N ILE A 285 4.18 -8.31 -20.40
CA ILE A 285 4.83 -7.01 -20.28
C ILE A 285 4.50 -6.37 -18.91
N ASP A 286 3.69 -7.01 -18.08
CA ASP A 286 2.77 -6.38 -17.15
C ASP A 286 3.19 -6.28 -15.69
N ARG A 287 4.47 -6.29 -15.32
CA ARG A 287 4.87 -6.13 -13.92
C ARG A 287 5.89 -5.03 -13.60
N HIS A 288 6.15 -4.12 -14.52
CA HIS A 288 7.05 -3.01 -14.21
C HIS A 288 6.24 -1.74 -13.85
N LEU A 289 6.42 -1.26 -12.62
CA LEU A 289 5.94 0.04 -12.10
C LEU A 289 6.07 1.24 -13.05
N PRO A 290 6.98 1.24 -14.05
CA PRO A 290 7.09 2.34 -15.01
C PRO A 290 5.83 2.62 -15.81
N GLU A 291 5.08 1.57 -16.05
CA GLU A 291 3.90 1.64 -16.91
C GLU A 291 2.69 2.18 -16.15
N ILE A 292 2.67 2.04 -14.82
CA ILE A 292 1.58 2.54 -13.99
C ILE A 292 1.43 4.06 -14.12
N ALA A 293 2.54 4.80 -14.21
CA ALA A 293 2.49 6.25 -14.41
C ALA A 293 1.85 6.65 -15.74
N ALA A 294 2.02 5.83 -16.81
CA ALA A 294 1.34 6.03 -18.08
C ALA A 294 -0.17 5.78 -18.03
N LEU A 295 -0.64 5.13 -16.99
CA LEU A 295 -1.98 4.58 -16.85
C LEU A 295 -2.87 5.34 -15.85
N ILE A 296 -2.33 6.37 -15.22
CA ILE A 296 -3.06 7.25 -14.32
C ILE A 296 -4.09 8.03 -15.14
N ASP A 297 -5.37 7.91 -14.77
CA ASP A 297 -6.43 8.68 -15.39
C ASP A 297 -6.45 10.15 -14.89
N PRO A 298 -7.17 11.06 -15.58
CA PRO A 298 -7.23 12.47 -15.19
C PRO A 298 -7.68 12.68 -13.74
N ARG A 299 -8.66 11.90 -13.25
CA ARG A 299 -9.15 12.03 -11.88
C ARG A 299 -8.13 11.53 -10.86
N GLN A 300 -7.46 10.42 -11.17
CA GLN A 300 -6.38 9.90 -10.34
C GLN A 300 -5.23 10.91 -10.27
N PHE A 301 -4.91 11.56 -11.40
CA PHE A 301 -3.88 12.61 -11.45
C PHE A 301 -4.26 13.83 -10.60
N GLU A 302 -5.52 14.28 -10.64
CA GLU A 302 -6.01 15.37 -9.79
C GLU A 302 -5.86 15.06 -8.30
N ILE A 303 -6.23 13.86 -7.88
CA ILE A 303 -6.08 13.41 -6.48
C ILE A 303 -4.61 13.36 -6.08
N MET A 304 -3.76 12.83 -6.96
CA MET A 304 -2.32 12.73 -6.72
C MET A 304 -1.68 14.12 -6.54
N THR A 305 -2.08 15.09 -7.36
CA THR A 305 -1.55 16.47 -7.34
C THR A 305 -2.34 17.43 -6.44
N ALA A 306 -3.38 16.95 -5.76
CA ALA A 306 -4.17 17.72 -4.82
C ALA A 306 -3.29 18.48 -3.81
N PRO A 307 -3.74 19.61 -3.23
CA PRO A 307 -2.93 20.45 -2.35
C PRO A 307 -2.12 19.66 -1.32
N HIS A 308 -0.91 20.10 -1.08
CA HIS A 308 0.05 19.45 -0.19
C HIS A 308 -0.24 19.65 1.31
N SER A 309 -1.19 20.50 1.65
CA SER A 309 -1.68 20.72 3.03
C SER A 309 -3.11 20.21 3.15
N GLY A 310 -3.39 19.58 4.27
CA GLY A 310 -4.71 19.02 4.55
C GLY A 310 -4.78 17.51 4.40
N VAL A 311 -5.99 17.01 4.42
CA VAL A 311 -6.30 15.58 4.37
C VAL A 311 -6.90 15.26 3.01
N VAL A 312 -6.39 14.21 2.39
CA VAL A 312 -6.97 13.61 1.18
C VAL A 312 -7.48 12.23 1.53
N VAL A 313 -8.75 11.97 1.28
CA VAL A 313 -9.39 10.67 1.50
C VAL A 313 -9.69 10.03 0.15
N ILE A 314 -9.09 8.88 -0.11
CA ILE A 314 -9.25 8.11 -1.35
C ILE A 314 -10.13 6.90 -1.04
N GLN A 315 -11.37 6.96 -1.46
CA GLN A 315 -12.32 5.87 -1.33
C GLN A 315 -12.49 5.14 -2.66
N GLY A 316 -12.52 3.82 -2.66
CA GLY A 316 -12.75 3.09 -3.90
C GLY A 316 -12.77 1.58 -3.71
N GLY A 317 -13.43 0.87 -4.60
CA GLY A 317 -13.51 -0.59 -4.55
C GLY A 317 -12.19 -1.29 -4.86
N ALA A 318 -12.24 -2.62 -4.84
CA ALA A 318 -11.09 -3.45 -5.20
C ALA A 318 -10.57 -3.13 -6.60
N GLY A 319 -9.24 -3.05 -6.75
CA GLY A 319 -8.61 -2.79 -8.04
C GLY A 319 -8.74 -1.38 -8.59
N SER A 320 -9.27 -0.41 -7.84
CA SER A 320 -9.40 0.99 -8.27
C SER A 320 -8.07 1.78 -8.23
N GLY A 321 -6.99 1.21 -7.70
CA GLY A 321 -5.68 1.84 -7.65
C GLY A 321 -5.42 2.74 -6.44
N LYS A 322 -6.18 2.63 -5.35
CA LYS A 322 -6.02 3.42 -4.12
C LYS A 322 -4.58 3.50 -3.61
N THR A 323 -3.99 2.33 -3.35
CA THR A 323 -2.60 2.20 -2.90
C THR A 323 -1.63 2.85 -3.91
N THR A 324 -1.84 2.57 -5.19
CA THR A 324 -1.03 3.13 -6.27
C THR A 324 -1.05 4.66 -6.27
N ILE A 325 -2.23 5.27 -6.19
CA ILE A 325 -2.39 6.72 -6.17
C ILE A 325 -1.77 7.31 -4.90
N GLY A 326 -1.98 6.68 -3.73
CA GLY A 326 -1.36 7.09 -2.48
C GLY A 326 0.17 7.13 -2.58
N LEU A 327 0.79 6.08 -3.12
CA LEU A 327 2.25 6.02 -3.31
C LEU A 327 2.77 7.04 -4.34
N HIS A 328 2.04 7.23 -5.45
CA HIS A 328 2.41 8.23 -6.45
C HIS A 328 2.25 9.65 -5.90
N ARG A 329 1.24 9.89 -5.03
CA ARG A 329 1.11 11.15 -4.32
C ARG A 329 2.30 11.42 -3.39
N LEU A 330 2.78 10.41 -2.65
CA LEU A 330 4.00 10.55 -1.87
C LEU A 330 5.19 10.95 -2.76
N ALA A 331 5.35 10.27 -3.90
CA ALA A 331 6.41 10.55 -4.86
C ALA A 331 6.30 11.97 -5.42
N TYR A 332 5.09 12.42 -5.73
CA TYR A 332 4.84 13.80 -6.15
C TYR A 332 5.21 14.82 -5.06
N LEU A 333 4.75 14.60 -3.81
CA LEU A 333 5.04 15.53 -2.70
C LEU A 333 6.55 15.62 -2.42
N GLY A 334 7.25 14.48 -2.39
CA GLY A 334 8.70 14.45 -2.17
C GLY A 334 9.50 15.10 -3.30
N PHE A 335 9.01 15.02 -4.54
CA PHE A 335 9.63 15.63 -5.71
C PHE A 335 9.35 17.14 -5.80
N ALA A 336 8.08 17.52 -5.68
CA ALA A 336 7.64 18.91 -5.85
C ALA A 336 8.03 19.82 -4.67
N PHE A 337 8.12 19.24 -3.46
CA PHE A 337 8.35 20.00 -2.23
C PHE A 337 9.39 19.29 -1.31
N PRO A 338 10.62 19.05 -1.76
CA PRO A 338 11.60 18.20 -1.05
C PRO A 338 11.97 18.74 0.34
N ASP A 339 12.05 20.06 0.51
CA ASP A 339 12.35 20.68 1.82
C ASP A 339 11.23 20.45 2.85
N ARG A 340 10.00 20.37 2.38
CA ARG A 340 8.82 20.17 3.22
C ARG A 340 8.55 18.71 3.50
N PHE A 341 8.77 17.84 2.53
CA PHE A 341 8.46 16.41 2.56
C PHE A 341 9.71 15.55 2.38
N PRO A 342 10.72 15.67 3.26
CA PRO A 342 11.87 14.77 3.18
C PRO A 342 11.43 13.33 3.48
N ALA A 343 11.94 12.36 2.72
CA ALA A 343 11.55 10.95 2.79
C ALA A 343 11.62 10.37 4.23
N LYS A 344 12.64 10.74 5.01
CA LYS A 344 12.82 10.31 6.42
C LYS A 344 11.67 10.75 7.36
N ARG A 345 10.89 11.76 6.97
CA ARG A 345 9.73 12.27 7.72
C ARG A 345 8.39 11.91 7.09
N MET A 346 8.41 11.04 6.10
CA MET A 346 7.22 10.45 5.48
C MET A 346 7.08 9.01 5.96
N VAL A 347 5.85 8.60 6.23
CA VAL A 347 5.54 7.23 6.69
C VAL A 347 4.34 6.71 5.92
N VAL A 348 4.42 5.44 5.54
CA VAL A 348 3.28 4.67 5.04
C VAL A 348 2.90 3.68 6.13
N VAL A 349 1.63 3.70 6.52
CA VAL A 349 1.05 2.71 7.43
C VAL A 349 0.09 1.84 6.66
N THR A 350 0.24 0.53 6.81
CA THR A 350 -0.59 -0.47 6.15
C THR A 350 -1.02 -1.56 7.15
N GLN A 351 -2.00 -2.34 6.75
CA GLN A 351 -2.62 -3.33 7.66
C GLN A 351 -1.74 -4.54 7.91
N GLY A 352 -0.93 -4.97 6.95
CA GLY A 352 -0.20 -6.22 7.07
C GLY A 352 1.28 -6.14 6.68
N VAL A 353 2.07 -7.01 7.32
CA VAL A 353 3.52 -7.10 7.08
C VAL A 353 3.84 -7.43 5.61
N GLY A 354 3.05 -8.31 4.98
CA GLY A 354 3.22 -8.67 3.57
C GLY A 354 3.03 -7.47 2.63
N LEU A 355 1.99 -6.67 2.84
CA LEU A 355 1.77 -5.45 2.06
C LEU A 355 2.85 -4.40 2.35
N ALA A 356 3.29 -4.28 3.61
CA ALA A 356 4.39 -3.39 3.97
C ALA A 356 5.69 -3.75 3.24
N ALA A 357 6.03 -5.03 3.19
CA ALA A 357 7.20 -5.53 2.47
C ALA A 357 7.10 -5.25 0.95
N TYR A 358 5.93 -5.47 0.35
CA TYR A 358 5.69 -5.16 -1.06
C TYR A 358 5.87 -3.66 -1.36
N ILE A 359 5.22 -2.79 -0.59
CA ILE A 359 5.32 -1.32 -0.76
C ILE A 359 6.76 -0.85 -0.55
N GLY A 360 7.48 -1.44 0.42
CA GLY A 360 8.88 -1.14 0.68
C GLY A 360 9.80 -1.39 -0.53
N GLN A 361 9.48 -2.39 -1.37
CA GLN A 361 10.19 -2.66 -2.63
C GLN A 361 9.81 -1.67 -3.75
N VAL A 362 8.59 -1.13 -3.71
CA VAL A 362 8.04 -0.22 -4.72
C VAL A 362 8.56 1.21 -4.56
N LEU A 363 8.64 1.72 -3.35
CA LEU A 363 8.98 3.12 -3.07
C LEU A 363 10.34 3.59 -3.62
N PRO A 364 11.42 2.80 -3.57
CA PRO A 364 12.69 3.19 -4.21
C PRO A 364 12.56 3.41 -5.72
N ALA A 365 11.76 2.58 -6.40
CA ALA A 365 11.51 2.74 -7.84
C ALA A 365 10.70 4.00 -8.17
N LEU A 366 9.94 4.53 -7.21
CA LEU A 366 9.25 5.82 -7.30
C LEU A 366 10.14 7.02 -6.93
N GLY A 367 11.42 6.79 -6.63
CA GLY A 367 12.36 7.83 -6.24
C GLY A 367 12.27 8.28 -4.78
N LEU A 368 11.70 7.44 -3.91
CA LEU A 368 11.53 7.70 -2.48
C LEU A 368 12.28 6.66 -1.61
N PRO A 369 13.61 6.51 -1.78
CA PRO A 369 14.37 5.68 -0.85
C PRO A 369 14.34 6.33 0.54
N GLY A 370 14.09 5.53 1.58
CA GLY A 370 14.09 6.01 2.96
C GLY A 370 12.74 6.41 3.55
N VAL A 371 11.65 6.33 2.80
CA VAL A 371 10.29 6.36 3.36
C VAL A 371 10.07 5.06 4.12
N ARG A 372 9.62 5.18 5.38
CA ARG A 372 9.32 4.00 6.20
C ARG A 372 7.93 3.45 5.86
N VAL A 373 7.86 2.14 5.67
CA VAL A 373 6.60 1.41 5.56
C VAL A 373 6.50 0.50 6.76
N VAL A 374 5.41 0.60 7.50
CA VAL A 374 5.22 -0.11 8.77
C VAL A 374 3.76 -0.50 8.95
N THR A 375 3.50 -1.49 9.79
CA THR A 375 2.15 -1.74 10.31
C THR A 375 1.83 -0.74 11.43
N PHE A 376 0.54 -0.64 11.79
CA PHE A 376 0.15 0.20 12.93
C PHE A 376 0.84 -0.26 14.21
N ASP A 377 0.88 -1.56 14.44
CA ASP A 377 1.42 -2.16 15.67
C ASP A 377 2.91 -1.86 15.82
N GLU A 378 3.69 -2.11 14.76
CA GLU A 378 5.13 -1.80 14.73
C GLU A 378 5.42 -0.30 14.94
N TRP A 379 4.59 0.56 14.37
CA TRP A 379 4.72 2.00 14.55
C TRP A 379 4.38 2.41 15.98
N ALA A 380 3.25 1.93 16.52
CA ALA A 380 2.75 2.31 17.83
C ALA A 380 3.66 1.80 18.96
N GLU A 381 4.15 0.56 18.84
CA GLU A 381 5.13 -0.02 19.79
C GLU A 381 6.41 0.83 19.85
N ARG A 382 6.95 1.20 18.69
CA ARG A 382 8.13 2.07 18.60
C ARG A 382 7.90 3.45 19.23
N GLU A 383 6.74 4.06 18.97
CA GLU A 383 6.41 5.37 19.55
C GLU A 383 6.15 5.27 21.07
N LEU A 384 5.52 4.17 21.52
CA LEU A 384 5.35 3.92 22.96
C LEU A 384 6.70 3.74 23.66
N HIS A 385 7.58 2.92 23.10
CA HIS A 385 8.90 2.69 23.68
C HIS A 385 9.74 3.98 23.82
N LYS A 386 9.65 4.87 22.83
CA LYS A 386 10.27 6.21 22.92
C LYS A 386 9.63 7.09 24.00
N ALA A 387 8.30 7.04 24.08
CA ALA A 387 7.53 7.92 24.96
C ALA A 387 7.55 7.46 26.42
N ILE A 388 7.48 6.14 26.64
CA ILE A 388 7.32 5.49 27.93
C ILE A 388 8.27 4.27 28.01
N PRO A 389 9.59 4.48 28.04
CA PRO A 389 10.59 3.40 27.93
C PRO A 389 10.59 2.41 29.11
N TRP A 390 9.90 2.72 30.19
CA TRP A 390 9.81 1.82 31.35
C TRP A 390 8.66 0.81 31.25
N ILE A 391 7.78 0.92 30.24
CA ILE A 391 6.79 -0.12 29.96
C ILE A 391 7.49 -1.21 29.15
N HIS A 392 7.69 -2.36 29.76
CA HIS A 392 8.10 -3.60 29.13
C HIS A 392 6.91 -4.54 29.18
N ALA A 393 6.27 -4.75 28.02
CA ALA A 393 5.09 -5.58 27.89
C ALA A 393 5.17 -6.37 26.59
N THR A 394 4.59 -7.57 26.59
CA THR A 394 4.46 -8.39 25.39
C THR A 394 3.21 -7.97 24.62
N LEU A 395 3.32 -7.78 23.31
CA LEU A 395 2.18 -7.51 22.46
C LEU A 395 1.41 -8.81 22.19
N THR A 396 0.15 -8.87 22.61
CA THR A 396 -0.74 -10.00 22.33
C THR A 396 -1.66 -9.71 21.15
N GLN A 397 -1.80 -10.71 20.27
CA GLN A 397 -2.80 -10.71 19.19
C GLN A 397 -4.07 -11.46 19.59
N ASP A 398 -3.99 -12.26 20.65
CA ASP A 398 -5.15 -12.97 21.21
C ASP A 398 -5.94 -12.04 22.12
N VAL A 399 -6.97 -11.43 21.55
CA VAL A 399 -7.82 -10.45 22.24
C VAL A 399 -9.26 -10.92 22.20
N VAL A 400 -9.90 -10.98 23.37
CA VAL A 400 -11.31 -11.29 23.48
C VAL A 400 -12.14 -10.24 22.72
N PRO A 401 -13.09 -10.64 21.87
CA PRO A 401 -13.88 -9.70 21.04
C PRO A 401 -14.54 -8.57 21.84
N ALA A 402 -15.01 -8.84 23.05
CA ALA A 402 -15.59 -7.83 23.94
C ALA A 402 -14.58 -6.70 24.27
N VAL A 403 -13.30 -7.04 24.49
CA VAL A 403 -12.24 -6.06 24.78
C VAL A 403 -11.97 -5.18 23.55
N THR A 404 -11.86 -5.79 22.38
CA THR A 404 -11.67 -5.05 21.12
C THR A 404 -12.85 -4.10 20.87
N ARG A 405 -14.07 -4.59 21.02
CA ARG A 405 -15.31 -3.79 20.81
C ARG A 405 -15.38 -2.58 21.74
N VAL A 406 -15.00 -2.75 23.00
CA VAL A 406 -14.94 -1.65 23.96
C VAL A 406 -13.82 -0.67 23.63
N LYS A 407 -12.59 -1.13 23.43
CA LYS A 407 -11.42 -0.25 23.22
C LYS A 407 -11.45 0.51 21.91
N SER A 408 -12.02 -0.09 20.85
CA SER A 408 -12.11 0.55 19.53
C SER A 408 -13.27 1.55 19.44
N HIS A 409 -14.15 1.61 20.42
CA HIS A 409 -15.35 2.43 20.39
C HIS A 409 -15.03 3.94 20.30
N PRO A 410 -15.62 4.70 19.35
CA PRO A 410 -15.31 6.11 19.13
C PRO A 410 -15.51 7.00 20.36
N ALA A 411 -16.48 6.70 21.21
CA ALA A 411 -16.75 7.44 22.44
C ALA A 411 -15.55 7.47 23.40
N LEU A 412 -14.70 6.43 23.39
CA LEU A 412 -13.47 6.42 24.21
C LEU A 412 -12.44 7.44 23.72
N LEU A 413 -12.36 7.70 22.40
CA LEU A 413 -11.49 8.74 21.88
C LEU A 413 -11.90 10.13 22.38
N HIS A 414 -13.18 10.45 22.29
CA HIS A 414 -13.71 11.74 22.76
C HIS A 414 -13.52 11.91 24.27
N GLU A 415 -13.75 10.84 25.02
CA GLU A 415 -13.60 10.86 26.48
C GLU A 415 -12.12 11.02 26.88
N LEU A 416 -11.20 10.34 26.19
CA LEU A 416 -9.76 10.50 26.41
C LEU A 416 -9.33 11.96 26.18
N GLU A 417 -9.78 12.58 25.09
CA GLU A 417 -9.49 13.98 24.76
C GLU A 417 -10.10 14.93 25.79
N ARG A 418 -11.33 14.69 26.24
CA ARG A 418 -12.00 15.45 27.29
C ARG A 418 -11.24 15.38 28.61
N LYS A 419 -10.87 14.18 29.07
CA LYS A 419 -10.09 13.96 30.29
C LYS A 419 -8.72 14.62 30.22
N ALA A 420 -8.04 14.52 29.07
CA ALA A 420 -6.75 15.17 28.85
C ALA A 420 -6.85 16.71 28.91
N ALA A 421 -7.88 17.29 28.29
CA ALA A 421 -8.13 18.73 28.33
C ALA A 421 -8.43 19.24 29.74
N ALA A 422 -9.13 18.46 30.57
CA ALA A 422 -9.43 18.79 31.95
C ALA A 422 -8.18 18.76 32.87
N ARG A 423 -7.17 17.96 32.54
CA ARG A 423 -5.92 17.78 33.33
C ARG A 423 -4.84 18.82 32.99
N LYS A 424 -5.13 20.10 33.04
CA LYS A 424 -4.23 21.21 32.62
C LYS A 424 -2.82 21.24 33.23
N ALA A 425 -2.53 20.51 34.32
CA ALA A 425 -1.31 20.66 35.10
C ALA A 425 -0.33 19.48 35.05
N LYS A 426 -0.77 18.27 34.71
CA LYS A 426 0.10 17.08 34.71
C LYS A 426 0.69 16.85 33.29
N ARG A 427 2.00 16.94 33.19
CA ARG A 427 2.76 16.66 31.94
C ARG A 427 3.70 15.48 32.16
N GLY A 428 3.90 14.65 31.14
CA GLY A 428 4.85 13.55 31.14
C GLY A 428 4.24 12.17 30.91
N SER A 429 5.08 11.17 30.73
CA SER A 429 4.69 9.80 30.41
C SER A 429 3.76 9.15 31.44
N ARG A 430 3.95 9.47 32.73
CA ARG A 430 3.06 8.98 33.79
C ARG A 430 1.63 9.48 33.64
N ALA A 431 1.45 10.77 33.26
CA ALA A 431 0.12 11.33 33.03
C ALA A 431 -0.61 10.61 31.87
N ALA A 432 0.12 10.16 30.85
CA ALA A 432 -0.45 9.37 29.77
C ALA A 432 -0.93 8.00 30.27
N VAL A 433 -0.14 7.32 31.10
CA VAL A 433 -0.52 6.02 31.68
C VAL A 433 -1.70 6.17 32.66
N GLU A 434 -1.71 7.24 33.46
CA GLU A 434 -2.86 7.53 34.33
C GLU A 434 -4.15 7.79 33.53
N LEU A 435 -4.06 8.50 32.40
CA LEU A 435 -5.23 8.71 31.53
C LEU A 435 -5.75 7.42 30.92
N TRP A 436 -4.84 6.56 30.42
CA TRP A 436 -5.18 5.26 29.90
C TRP A 436 -5.81 4.36 30.97
N ALA A 437 -5.22 4.31 32.17
CA ALA A 437 -5.74 3.54 33.28
C ALA A 437 -7.14 4.03 33.72
N ASP A 438 -7.31 5.33 33.96
CA ASP A 438 -8.59 5.92 34.36
C ASP A 438 -9.70 5.77 33.29
N LEU A 439 -9.32 5.64 32.01
CA LEU A 439 -10.27 5.41 30.94
C LEU A 439 -10.78 3.97 30.94
N LEU A 440 -9.90 3.00 31.13
CA LEU A 440 -10.21 1.58 30.99
C LEU A 440 -10.68 0.90 32.28
N THR A 441 -10.43 1.48 33.45
CA THR A 441 -10.82 0.88 34.75
C THR A 441 -12.06 1.48 35.39
N ASP A 442 -12.58 2.58 34.82
CA ASP A 442 -13.82 3.19 35.35
C ASP A 442 -15.06 2.50 34.77
N ARG A 443 -15.56 1.49 35.52
CA ARG A 443 -16.76 0.73 35.13
C ARG A 443 -17.97 1.62 34.89
N GLY A 444 -18.18 2.63 35.76
CA GLY A 444 -19.36 3.52 35.67
C GLY A 444 -19.30 4.35 34.36
N LEU A 445 -18.12 4.85 34.04
CA LEU A 445 -17.86 5.57 32.82
C LEU A 445 -18.14 4.68 31.58
N LEU A 446 -17.57 3.49 31.53
CA LEU A 446 -17.75 2.57 30.40
C LEU A 446 -19.23 2.24 30.15
N LEU A 447 -19.96 1.91 31.21
CA LEU A 447 -21.39 1.63 31.10
C LEU A 447 -22.18 2.86 30.62
N SER A 448 -21.86 4.05 31.11
CA SER A 448 -22.55 5.28 30.70
C SER A 448 -22.30 5.69 29.25
N LEU A 449 -21.08 5.46 28.76
CA LEU A 449 -20.68 5.86 27.42
C LEU A 449 -21.12 4.85 26.35
N LEU A 450 -21.01 3.55 26.63
CA LEU A 450 -21.07 2.53 25.58
C LEU A 450 -22.41 1.83 25.48
N ARG A 451 -23.13 1.67 26.61
CA ARG A 451 -24.40 0.93 26.61
C ARG A 451 -25.50 1.61 25.81
N ASN A 452 -25.58 2.94 25.87
CA ASN A 452 -26.66 3.73 25.28
C ASN A 452 -26.18 4.53 24.05
N ASP A 453 -25.04 4.17 23.51
CA ASP A 453 -24.56 4.83 22.28
C ASP A 453 -25.54 4.54 21.14
N PRO A 454 -26.05 5.57 20.41
CA PRO A 454 -27.06 5.36 19.39
C PRO A 454 -26.51 4.70 18.12
N GLU A 455 -25.21 4.82 17.84
CA GLU A 455 -24.58 4.31 16.63
C GLU A 455 -23.98 2.92 16.84
N MET A 456 -23.37 2.69 18.01
CA MET A 456 -22.65 1.45 18.31
C MET A 456 -22.92 0.96 19.76
N PRO A 457 -24.14 0.55 20.12
CA PRO A 457 -24.40 0.10 21.47
C PRO A 457 -23.63 -1.19 21.80
N VAL A 458 -22.93 -1.19 22.93
CA VAL A 458 -22.23 -2.37 23.45
C VAL A 458 -23.05 -3.01 24.57
N SER A 459 -23.18 -4.34 24.52
CA SER A 459 -23.94 -5.05 25.55
C SER A 459 -23.32 -4.88 26.93
N GLU A 460 -24.14 -4.79 27.97
CA GLU A 460 -23.66 -4.71 29.35
C GLU A 460 -22.76 -5.89 29.71
N ALA A 461 -23.08 -7.09 29.22
CA ALA A 461 -22.29 -8.30 29.46
C ALA A 461 -20.86 -8.14 28.86
N ASP A 462 -20.76 -7.69 27.61
CA ASP A 462 -19.47 -7.44 26.96
C ASP A 462 -18.65 -6.36 27.69
N ILE A 463 -19.32 -5.28 28.14
CA ILE A 463 -18.64 -4.21 28.88
C ILE A 463 -18.06 -4.75 30.20
N LEU A 464 -18.81 -5.58 30.91
CA LEU A 464 -18.36 -6.16 32.19
C LEU A 464 -17.25 -7.18 32.01
N GLU A 465 -17.31 -8.00 30.95
CA GLU A 465 -16.25 -8.94 30.61
C GLU A 465 -14.97 -8.21 30.22
N ALA A 466 -15.07 -7.26 29.30
CA ALA A 466 -13.94 -6.43 28.88
C ALA A 466 -13.33 -5.69 30.07
N HIS A 467 -14.15 -5.06 30.93
CA HIS A 467 -13.66 -4.33 32.10
C HIS A 467 -12.85 -5.22 33.05
N ARG A 468 -13.31 -6.46 33.33
CA ARG A 468 -12.58 -7.40 34.19
C ARG A 468 -11.18 -7.69 33.65
N ILE A 469 -11.06 -7.96 32.35
CA ILE A 469 -9.79 -8.24 31.68
C ILE A 469 -8.90 -6.98 31.69
N MET A 470 -9.45 -5.82 31.31
CA MET A 470 -8.72 -4.56 31.26
C MET A 470 -8.16 -4.14 32.61
N VAL A 471 -8.95 -4.27 33.70
CA VAL A 471 -8.47 -3.94 35.05
C VAL A 471 -7.22 -4.76 35.42
N THR A 472 -7.23 -6.07 35.16
CA THR A 472 -6.08 -6.94 35.43
C THR A 472 -4.84 -6.52 34.65
N ARG A 473 -5.00 -6.26 33.36
CA ARG A 473 -3.89 -5.80 32.48
C ARG A 473 -3.37 -4.43 32.91
N VAL A 474 -4.25 -3.47 33.19
CA VAL A 474 -3.87 -2.13 33.65
C VAL A 474 -3.10 -2.19 34.97
N GLN A 475 -3.54 -2.99 35.94
CA GLN A 475 -2.84 -3.14 37.21
C GLN A 475 -1.42 -3.71 37.05
N ALA A 476 -1.25 -4.68 36.14
CA ALA A 476 0.05 -5.26 35.85
C ALA A 476 1.01 -4.21 35.24
N ILE A 477 0.53 -3.34 34.33
CA ILE A 477 1.34 -2.28 33.69
C ILE A 477 1.66 -1.13 34.68
N VAL A 478 0.68 -0.67 35.44
CA VAL A 478 0.90 0.43 36.42
C VAL A 478 1.90 0.00 37.48
N GLY A 479 1.90 -1.26 37.92
CA GLY A 479 2.88 -1.84 38.86
C GLY A 479 4.33 -1.86 38.31
N LEU A 480 4.55 -1.60 37.02
CA LEU A 480 5.90 -1.48 36.44
C LEU A 480 6.54 -0.11 36.72
N ASP A 481 5.83 0.93 37.15
CA ASP A 481 6.40 2.27 37.36
C ASP A 481 7.58 2.18 38.35
N PRO A 482 8.77 2.65 37.99
CA PRO A 482 9.97 2.58 38.85
C PRO A 482 9.80 3.25 40.20
N ARG A 483 8.89 4.21 40.33
CA ARG A 483 8.61 4.92 41.57
C ARG A 483 7.78 4.08 42.52
N ASP A 484 6.80 3.33 42.01
CA ASP A 484 5.95 2.47 42.80
C ASP A 484 6.76 1.27 43.29
N ARG A 485 7.63 0.68 42.46
CA ARG A 485 8.61 -0.32 42.85
C ARG A 485 9.60 0.19 43.94
N ALA A 486 10.01 1.45 43.85
CA ALA A 486 10.87 2.06 44.88
C ALA A 486 10.10 2.31 46.17
N ALA A 487 8.81 2.60 46.12
CA ALA A 487 7.96 2.76 47.30
C ALA A 487 7.70 1.40 47.97
N GLU A 488 7.43 0.34 47.21
CA GLU A 488 7.26 -1.02 47.73
C GLU A 488 8.57 -1.51 48.43
N LYS A 489 9.73 -1.29 47.79
CA LYS A 489 11.02 -1.62 48.43
C LYS A 489 11.31 -0.82 49.72
N ARG A 490 10.73 0.36 49.90
CA ARG A 490 10.83 1.15 51.13
C ARG A 490 9.86 0.69 52.20
N HIS A 491 8.75 0.11 51.83
CA HIS A 491 7.68 -0.36 52.73
C HIS A 491 7.76 -1.87 52.98
N ALA A 492 8.60 -2.60 52.23
CA ALA A 492 8.87 -3.98 52.58
C ALA A 492 9.43 -4.08 54.02
N PRO A 493 8.79 -4.84 54.93
CA PRO A 493 9.31 -4.94 56.28
C PRO A 493 10.74 -5.44 56.22
N ARG A 494 11.64 -4.64 56.76
CA ARG A 494 13.03 -5.06 56.97
C ARG A 494 12.95 -6.36 57.78
N ARG A 495 13.14 -7.50 57.10
CA ARG A 495 13.39 -8.76 57.80
C ARG A 495 14.63 -8.50 58.68
N SER A 496 14.40 -8.40 59.99
CA SER A 496 15.47 -8.33 60.98
C SER A 496 16.38 -9.54 60.70
N ARG A 497 17.58 -9.29 60.22
CA ARG A 497 18.62 -10.28 60.26
C ARG A 497 18.80 -10.64 61.74
N ARG A 498 18.20 -11.74 62.20
CA ARG A 498 18.73 -12.43 63.35
C ARG A 498 20.17 -12.79 63.05
N ARG A 499 21.10 -12.18 63.77
CA ARG A 499 22.45 -12.63 63.85
C ARG A 499 22.39 -14.01 64.50
N ASP A 500 22.49 -15.07 63.73
CA ASP A 500 23.01 -16.32 64.23
C ASP A 500 24.56 -16.17 64.20
N GLU A 501 25.09 -16.10 65.37
CA GLU A 501 26.53 -16.27 65.64
C GLU A 501 26.86 -17.73 65.36
N GLY A 502 27.62 -18.01 64.33
CA GLY A 502 28.08 -19.34 63.99
C GLY A 502 28.95 -19.35 62.76
N GLU A 503 30.24 -19.27 63.05
CA GLU A 503 31.37 -19.73 62.26
C GLU A 503 31.75 -19.00 60.94
N ASP A 504 32.79 -18.16 61.09
CA ASP A 504 33.81 -17.85 60.10
C ASP A 504 34.28 -19.12 59.39
N LEU A 505 34.10 -19.16 58.05
CA LEU A 505 34.99 -19.87 57.12
C LEU A 505 34.59 -19.57 55.67
N ALA A 506 35.26 -18.60 55.09
CA ALA A 506 35.81 -18.61 53.73
C ALA A 506 36.17 -17.20 53.31
N ALA A 507 37.45 -16.95 53.31
CA ALA A 507 38.10 -15.78 52.68
C ALA A 507 37.90 -15.80 51.16
N PRO A 508 37.83 -14.65 50.49
CA PRO A 508 37.75 -14.57 49.03
C PRO A 508 39.08 -14.97 48.39
N GLY A 509 39.15 -16.22 47.97
CA GLY A 509 40.35 -16.80 47.33
C GLY A 509 40.27 -18.28 46.99
N ALA A 510 39.24 -18.99 47.48
CA ALA A 510 39.19 -20.44 47.33
C ALA A 510 38.74 -20.95 45.93
N TRP A 511 38.30 -20.10 45.05
CA TRP A 511 37.82 -20.51 43.70
C TRP A 511 38.92 -20.55 42.64
N ALA A 512 40.12 -20.03 42.94
CA ALA A 512 41.27 -20.08 42.03
C ALA A 512 42.06 -21.41 42.08
N ALA A 513 41.69 -22.35 43.00
CA ALA A 513 42.42 -23.61 43.20
C ALA A 513 41.72 -24.87 42.59
N ILE A 514 40.54 -24.71 42.03
CA ILE A 514 39.85 -25.80 41.31
C ILE A 514 39.94 -25.47 39.83
N GLY A 515 40.99 -25.92 39.17
CA GLY A 515 41.25 -25.80 37.76
C GLY A 515 40.19 -26.57 36.95
N LEU A 516 39.08 -25.94 36.68
CA LEU A 516 38.19 -26.32 35.59
C LEU A 516 38.45 -25.38 34.42
N SER A 517 39.41 -25.78 33.61
CA SER A 517 39.64 -25.28 32.28
C SER A 517 38.39 -25.47 31.44
N GLU A 518 38.09 -24.46 30.69
CA GLU A 518 37.26 -24.36 29.49
C GLU A 518 36.71 -25.68 28.94
N GLY A 519 35.36 -25.80 28.88
CA GLY A 519 34.70 -26.85 28.15
C GLY A 519 34.96 -26.72 26.63
N PRO A 520 34.91 -27.83 25.91
CA PRO A 520 35.32 -27.85 24.52
C PRO A 520 34.45 -26.96 23.65
N ARG A 521 35.08 -26.03 22.93
CA ARG A 521 34.51 -25.30 21.80
C ARG A 521 34.00 -26.28 20.78
N ALA A 522 32.70 -26.25 20.53
CA ALA A 522 32.11 -26.97 19.41
C ALA A 522 32.74 -26.40 18.11
N LYS A 523 33.43 -27.25 17.39
CA LYS A 523 33.89 -27.00 16.01
C LYS A 523 32.65 -26.99 15.13
N THR A 524 32.31 -25.83 14.58
CA THR A 524 31.41 -25.73 13.44
C THR A 524 32.10 -26.38 12.25
N VAL A 525 31.47 -27.39 11.71
CA VAL A 525 31.82 -27.96 10.42
C VAL A 525 31.11 -27.15 9.35
N ASP A 526 31.88 -26.33 8.62
CA ASP A 526 31.41 -25.68 7.39
C ASP A 526 31.16 -26.78 6.33
N ALA A 527 29.93 -26.92 5.92
CA ALA A 527 29.57 -27.64 4.70
C ALA A 527 28.89 -26.68 3.74
N ASP A 528 29.55 -26.47 2.64
CA ASP A 528 29.22 -25.80 1.39
C ASP A 528 27.76 -25.37 1.21
N LEU A 529 27.52 -24.06 1.36
CA LEU A 529 26.34 -23.37 0.84
C LEU A 529 26.78 -22.23 -0.08
N PRO A 530 26.14 -22.01 -1.22
CA PRO A 530 26.50 -20.94 -2.14
C PRO A 530 26.24 -19.57 -1.52
N GLU A 531 27.11 -18.63 -1.81
CA GLU A 531 27.10 -17.24 -1.35
C GLU A 531 25.73 -16.56 -1.59
N GLY A 532 25.14 -16.05 -0.53
CA GLY A 532 24.08 -15.07 -0.61
C GLY A 532 22.81 -15.27 0.23
N VAL A 533 22.69 -16.36 1.01
CA VAL A 533 21.47 -16.58 1.81
C VAL A 533 21.83 -16.77 3.28
N ARG A 534 21.55 -15.77 4.10
CA ARG A 534 21.55 -15.92 5.57
C ARG A 534 20.14 -16.31 6.03
N ARG A 535 20.01 -17.51 6.55
CA ARG A 535 18.89 -17.92 7.39
C ARG A 535 19.09 -17.40 8.79
N PHE A 536 18.13 -16.69 9.32
CA PHE A 536 17.91 -16.62 10.76
C PHE A 536 17.09 -17.85 11.14
N GLU A 537 17.73 -18.81 11.76
CA GLU A 537 17.04 -19.91 12.44
C GLU A 537 16.69 -19.45 13.85
N SER A 538 15.42 -19.28 14.14
CA SER A 538 14.92 -19.37 15.50
C SER A 538 14.59 -20.83 15.75
N GLU A 539 15.39 -21.48 16.57
CA GLU A 539 15.03 -22.75 17.18
C GLU A 539 13.72 -22.54 17.96
N ARG A 540 12.67 -23.21 17.50
CA ARG A 540 11.49 -23.47 18.32
C ARG A 540 11.49 -24.95 18.60
N ASP A 541 11.76 -25.28 19.85
CA ASP A 541 11.52 -26.60 20.39
C ASP A 541 10.04 -26.95 20.30
N GLU A 542 9.77 -28.17 19.88
CA GLU A 542 8.45 -28.80 19.92
C GLU A 542 8.00 -28.86 21.39
N VAL A 543 6.87 -28.27 21.69
CA VAL A 543 6.22 -28.40 23.00
C VAL A 543 5.02 -29.32 22.82
N ASP A 544 5.12 -30.47 23.50
CA ASP A 544 4.01 -31.41 23.73
C ASP A 544 2.88 -30.72 24.53
N ASP A 545 1.66 -30.98 24.09
CA ASP A 545 0.43 -30.67 24.82
C ASP A 545 0.42 -31.42 26.17
N ASP A 546 0.49 -30.68 27.26
CA ASP A 546 -0.05 -31.17 28.53
C ASP A 546 -0.54 -30.03 29.45
N GLU A 547 -1.68 -30.27 30.03
CA GLU A 547 -2.49 -29.38 30.84
C GLU A 547 -1.81 -28.93 32.15
N ASN A 548 -2.17 -27.72 32.57
CA ASN A 548 -2.12 -27.23 33.97
C ASN A 548 -0.73 -27.09 34.62
N VAL A 549 -0.10 -25.94 34.45
CA VAL A 549 0.91 -25.50 35.43
C VAL A 549 0.64 -24.07 35.90
N ARG A 550 0.20 -23.97 37.16
CA ARG A 550 0.29 -22.73 37.93
C ARG A 550 1.78 -22.40 38.09
N GLY A 551 2.16 -21.21 37.59
CA GLY A 551 3.55 -20.76 37.57
C GLY A 551 4.22 -20.85 38.94
N GLU A 552 5.26 -21.63 39.05
CA GLU A 552 6.19 -21.65 40.19
C GLU A 552 7.15 -20.46 40.05
N ILE A 553 7.25 -19.67 41.10
CA ILE A 553 8.23 -18.57 41.18
C ILE A 553 9.59 -19.22 41.38
N GLY A 554 10.50 -19.02 40.41
CA GLY A 554 11.87 -19.48 40.51
C GLY A 554 12.55 -18.93 41.78
N ILE A 555 13.49 -19.72 42.32
CA ILE A 555 14.20 -19.46 43.60
C ILE A 555 14.92 -18.12 43.62
N ASP A 556 15.21 -17.50 42.47
CA ASP A 556 15.94 -16.23 42.35
C ASP A 556 15.05 -14.99 42.19
N GLY A 557 13.73 -15.12 42.24
CA GLY A 557 12.84 -13.95 42.11
C GLY A 557 12.89 -13.28 40.74
N GLN A 558 13.49 -13.89 39.73
CA GLN A 558 13.42 -13.46 38.34
C GLN A 558 12.12 -14.01 37.72
N ARG A 559 11.31 -13.11 37.16
CA ARG A 559 10.14 -13.48 36.38
C ARG A 559 10.60 -14.19 35.11
N THR A 560 10.02 -15.33 34.79
CA THR A 560 10.17 -15.99 33.50
C THR A 560 9.56 -15.09 32.41
N GLU A 561 9.94 -15.28 31.13
CA GLU A 561 9.39 -14.49 30.00
C GLU A 561 7.86 -14.56 29.92
N ASP A 562 7.24 -15.62 30.43
CA ASP A 562 5.78 -15.80 30.52
C ASP A 562 5.06 -14.87 31.51
N ASP A 563 5.78 -14.19 32.38
CA ASP A 563 5.23 -13.27 33.42
C ASP A 563 5.21 -11.79 32.96
N GLN A 564 5.52 -11.48 31.71
CA GLN A 564 5.47 -10.10 31.23
C GLN A 564 4.02 -9.63 31.07
N PRO A 565 3.70 -8.39 31.47
CA PRO A 565 2.37 -7.85 31.27
C PRO A 565 2.02 -7.77 29.79
N LEU A 566 0.75 -8.02 29.46
CA LEU A 566 0.25 -8.04 28.09
C LEU A 566 -0.37 -6.69 27.72
N LEU A 567 -0.04 -6.20 26.53
CA LEU A 567 -0.72 -5.11 25.84
C LEU A 567 -1.28 -5.62 24.51
N ASP A 568 -2.37 -5.04 24.06
CA ASP A 568 -2.85 -5.24 22.69
C ASP A 568 -2.70 -3.96 21.84
N ALA A 569 -2.96 -4.07 20.55
CA ALA A 569 -2.83 -2.94 19.62
C ALA A 569 -3.70 -1.73 19.96
N ASP A 570 -4.86 -1.95 20.59
CA ASP A 570 -5.74 -0.86 21.02
C ASP A 570 -5.23 -0.18 22.30
N ASP A 571 -4.57 -0.93 23.21
CA ASP A 571 -3.83 -0.33 24.33
C ASP A 571 -2.70 0.59 23.82
N LEU A 572 -1.94 0.13 22.83
CA LEU A 572 -0.90 0.94 22.20
C LEU A 572 -1.48 2.24 21.62
N ALA A 573 -2.62 2.15 20.93
CA ALA A 573 -3.29 3.32 20.35
C ALA A 573 -3.68 4.35 21.42
N ILE A 574 -4.32 3.89 22.51
CA ILE A 574 -4.77 4.76 23.60
C ILE A 574 -3.56 5.38 24.31
N LEU A 575 -2.51 4.62 24.63
CA LEU A 575 -1.31 5.10 25.29
C LEU A 575 -0.55 6.13 24.44
N VAL A 576 -0.35 5.85 23.16
CA VAL A 576 0.30 6.79 22.23
C VAL A 576 -0.52 8.07 22.12
N ARG A 577 -1.85 7.96 21.95
CA ARG A 577 -2.74 9.13 21.86
C ARG A 577 -2.74 9.93 23.16
N ALA A 578 -2.85 9.27 24.32
CA ALA A 578 -2.76 9.92 25.63
C ALA A 578 -1.45 10.68 25.80
N ASN A 579 -0.32 10.08 25.41
CA ASN A 579 0.98 10.74 25.44
C ASN A 579 1.03 12.00 24.54
N GLN A 580 0.47 11.94 23.33
CA GLN A 580 0.39 13.09 22.40
C GLN A 580 -0.46 14.23 22.96
N LEU A 581 -1.47 13.91 23.74
CA LEU A 581 -2.35 14.91 24.37
C LEU A 581 -1.70 15.62 25.56
N VAL A 582 -0.80 14.94 26.28
CA VAL A 582 -0.11 15.52 27.47
C VAL A 582 1.28 16.06 27.17
N ARG A 583 1.88 15.69 26.02
CA ARG A 583 3.21 16.15 25.58
C ARG A 583 3.17 16.57 24.11
N PRO A 584 3.84 17.66 23.73
CA PRO A 584 4.01 17.98 22.31
C PRO A 584 4.82 16.88 21.59
N VAL A 585 4.44 16.61 20.34
CA VAL A 585 5.22 15.73 19.47
C VAL A 585 6.49 16.46 19.04
N GLU A 586 7.66 15.91 19.42
CA GLU A 586 8.95 16.58 19.18
C GLU A 586 9.35 16.57 17.69
N ASN A 587 9.14 15.45 16.99
CA ASN A 587 9.50 15.27 15.59
C ASN A 587 8.26 14.85 14.78
N PRO A 588 7.37 15.79 14.42
CA PRO A 588 6.16 15.45 13.70
C PRO A 588 6.48 14.95 12.29
N LEU A 589 5.67 14.01 11.82
CA LEU A 589 5.74 13.53 10.44
C LEU A 589 5.41 14.67 9.47
N ALA A 590 6.11 14.72 8.35
CA ALA A 590 5.84 15.68 7.29
C ALA A 590 4.63 15.25 6.47
N HIS A 591 4.51 13.95 6.20
CA HIS A 591 3.35 13.34 5.55
C HIS A 591 3.11 11.94 6.07
N LEU A 592 1.85 11.58 6.20
CA LEU A 592 1.40 10.24 6.57
C LEU A 592 0.47 9.72 5.48
N PHE A 593 0.75 8.54 4.96
CA PHE A 593 -0.17 7.78 4.12
C PHE A 593 -0.65 6.55 4.90
N VAL A 594 -1.96 6.41 5.05
CA VAL A 594 -2.59 5.24 5.67
C VAL A 594 -3.34 4.50 4.59
N ASP A 595 -2.89 3.29 4.30
CA ASP A 595 -3.57 2.38 3.37
C ASP A 595 -4.43 1.38 4.14
N GLU A 596 -5.54 0.94 3.55
CA GLU A 596 -6.56 0.08 4.17
C GLU A 596 -7.10 0.67 5.50
N ALA A 597 -7.31 1.99 5.53
CA ALA A 597 -7.69 2.73 6.74
C ALA A 597 -8.98 2.24 7.41
N GLN A 598 -9.88 1.55 6.68
CA GLN A 598 -11.13 0.98 7.23
C GLN A 598 -10.91 -0.13 8.26
N ASP A 599 -9.70 -0.67 8.36
CA ASP A 599 -9.39 -1.68 9.40
C ASP A 599 -8.79 -1.08 10.67
N LEU A 600 -8.56 0.22 10.69
CA LEU A 600 -8.09 0.92 11.87
C LEU A 600 -9.25 1.57 12.62
N SER A 601 -9.25 1.42 13.94
CA SER A 601 -10.23 2.11 14.80
C SER A 601 -10.04 3.63 14.76
N PRO A 602 -11.06 4.44 15.06
CA PRO A 602 -10.93 5.89 15.19
C PRO A 602 -9.82 6.30 16.16
N MET A 603 -9.59 5.53 17.22
CA MET A 603 -8.50 5.76 18.17
C MET A 603 -7.11 5.56 17.51
N LYS A 604 -6.94 4.48 16.75
CA LYS A 604 -5.70 4.22 15.98
C LYS A 604 -5.42 5.32 14.97
N LEU A 605 -6.44 5.73 14.23
CA LEU A 605 -6.34 6.85 13.29
C LEU A 605 -6.00 8.17 13.99
N ALA A 606 -6.63 8.47 15.13
CA ALA A 606 -6.34 9.66 15.92
C ALA A 606 -4.89 9.68 16.44
N ALA A 607 -4.36 8.53 16.85
CA ALA A 607 -2.97 8.40 17.27
C ALA A 607 -2.00 8.67 16.11
N LEU A 608 -2.26 8.12 14.92
CA LEU A 608 -1.48 8.35 13.71
C LEU A 608 -1.50 9.83 13.28
N ILE A 609 -2.69 10.42 13.22
CA ILE A 609 -2.87 11.84 12.85
C ILE A 609 -2.19 12.75 13.86
N GLY A 610 -2.24 12.40 15.15
CA GLY A 610 -1.57 13.11 16.21
C GLY A 610 -0.06 13.28 15.96
N GLN A 611 0.58 12.31 15.32
CA GLN A 611 2.00 12.34 14.99
C GLN A 611 2.36 13.35 13.88
N THR A 612 1.39 13.81 13.09
CA THR A 612 1.61 14.83 12.06
C THR A 612 1.48 16.27 12.60
N ARG A 613 0.98 16.43 13.83
CA ARG A 613 0.71 17.74 14.44
C ARG A 613 1.87 18.21 15.30
N SER A 614 2.35 19.40 15.05
CA SER A 614 3.41 20.07 15.83
C SER A 614 2.82 21.22 16.65
N GLY A 615 2.69 21.02 17.98
CA GLY A 615 2.32 22.08 18.91
C GLY A 615 0.96 22.74 18.68
N PRO A 616 0.70 23.92 19.29
CA PRO A 616 -0.59 24.63 19.20
C PRO A 616 -0.81 25.33 17.86
N THR A 617 0.14 25.29 16.95
CA THR A 617 -0.03 25.89 15.62
C THR A 617 -1.01 25.06 14.79
N ARG A 618 -2.12 25.73 14.39
CA ARG A 618 -3.21 25.19 13.55
C ARG A 618 -2.79 24.89 12.10
N ARG A 619 -1.58 24.38 11.85
CA ARG A 619 -1.28 23.87 10.50
C ARG A 619 -2.05 22.57 10.28
N LEU A 620 -2.82 22.52 9.22
CA LEU A 620 -3.48 21.30 8.79
C LEU A 620 -2.45 20.19 8.58
N PRO A 621 -2.68 18.99 9.09
CA PRO A 621 -1.79 17.87 8.86
C PRO A 621 -1.73 17.57 7.37
N SER A 622 -0.58 17.11 6.88
CA SER A 622 -0.51 16.54 5.54
C SER A 622 -0.73 15.03 5.65
N LEU A 623 -1.88 14.56 5.15
CA LEU A 623 -2.37 13.21 5.37
C LEU A 623 -3.07 12.69 4.12
N THR A 624 -2.82 11.43 3.78
CA THR A 624 -3.59 10.68 2.79
C THR A 624 -4.15 9.43 3.45
N LEU A 625 -5.46 9.25 3.39
CA LEU A 625 -6.15 8.05 3.85
C LEU A 625 -6.73 7.33 2.64
N ALA A 626 -6.49 6.04 2.52
CA ALA A 626 -7.06 5.22 1.47
C ALA A 626 -7.79 4.02 2.06
N GLY A 627 -8.95 3.65 1.49
CA GLY A 627 -9.69 2.50 2.01
C GLY A 627 -10.92 2.12 1.21
N ASP A 628 -11.47 0.95 1.59
CA ASP A 628 -12.65 0.32 0.98
C ASP A 628 -13.49 -0.33 2.10
N THR A 629 -14.64 0.24 2.40
CA THR A 629 -15.53 -0.28 3.46
C THR A 629 -16.08 -1.68 3.16
N ALA A 630 -16.16 -2.08 1.88
CA ALA A 630 -16.53 -3.44 1.50
C ALA A 630 -15.45 -4.50 1.80
N GLN A 631 -14.21 -4.08 2.08
CA GLN A 631 -13.09 -4.96 2.37
C GLN A 631 -12.67 -4.92 3.86
N LYS A 632 -13.60 -4.76 4.78
CA LYS A 632 -13.30 -4.81 6.22
C LYS A 632 -12.89 -6.22 6.64
N LEU A 633 -11.79 -6.31 7.40
CA LEU A 633 -11.41 -7.53 8.13
C LEU A 633 -11.96 -7.54 9.54
N PHE A 634 -12.06 -6.37 10.16
CA PHE A 634 -12.52 -6.19 11.53
C PHE A 634 -13.81 -5.38 11.50
N LEU A 635 -14.94 -6.05 11.77
CA LEU A 635 -16.26 -5.43 11.71
C LEU A 635 -16.53 -4.56 12.95
N ASP A 636 -16.01 -4.96 14.11
CA ASP A 636 -16.24 -4.34 15.41
C ASP A 636 -15.14 -3.32 15.81
N ASN A 637 -14.46 -2.69 14.81
CA ASN A 637 -13.35 -1.79 15.07
C ASN A 637 -13.73 -0.32 15.24
N GLY A 638 -15.02 0.01 15.31
CA GLY A 638 -15.50 1.38 15.44
C GLY A 638 -15.46 2.22 14.16
N PHE A 639 -14.99 1.66 13.06
CA PHE A 639 -15.05 2.31 11.75
C PHE A 639 -16.43 2.01 11.11
N GLY A 640 -17.40 2.86 11.29
CA GLY A 640 -18.71 2.76 10.63
C GLY A 640 -18.58 3.00 9.12
N ASP A 641 -18.63 4.25 8.76
CA ASP A 641 -18.37 4.75 7.41
C ASP A 641 -17.36 5.90 7.43
N TRP A 642 -16.95 6.37 6.24
CA TRP A 642 -15.96 7.44 6.13
C TRP A 642 -16.41 8.76 6.77
N ARG A 643 -17.69 9.12 6.70
CA ARG A 643 -18.19 10.39 7.26
C ARG A 643 -18.20 10.35 8.78
N ALA A 644 -18.68 9.24 9.34
CA ALA A 644 -18.68 9.04 10.77
C ALA A 644 -17.25 9.09 11.35
N VAL A 645 -16.30 8.38 10.72
CA VAL A 645 -14.91 8.39 11.18
C VAL A 645 -14.26 9.77 11.04
N LEU A 646 -14.47 10.47 9.93
CA LEU A 646 -13.94 11.82 9.75
C LEU A 646 -14.53 12.78 10.78
N SER A 647 -15.79 12.64 11.14
CA SER A 647 -16.44 13.42 12.21
C SER A 647 -15.80 13.15 13.57
N HIS A 648 -15.59 11.88 13.93
CA HIS A 648 -14.90 11.52 15.18
C HIS A 648 -13.46 12.08 15.25
N LEU A 649 -12.81 12.28 14.11
CA LEU A 649 -11.47 12.85 14.02
C LEU A 649 -11.45 14.38 13.92
N GLY A 650 -12.63 15.03 13.91
CA GLY A 650 -12.78 16.49 13.71
C GLY A 650 -12.39 16.95 12.30
N LEU A 651 -12.64 16.11 11.30
CA LEU A 651 -12.30 16.31 9.90
C LEU A 651 -13.54 16.37 8.99
N ASP A 652 -14.67 16.84 9.51
CA ASP A 652 -15.96 16.92 8.80
C ASP A 652 -15.91 17.70 7.47
N HIS A 653 -14.96 18.62 7.35
CA HIS A 653 -14.78 19.46 6.17
C HIS A 653 -14.00 18.79 5.03
N VAL A 654 -13.51 17.57 5.24
CA VAL A 654 -12.68 16.86 4.26
C VAL A 654 -13.56 16.21 3.20
N ALA A 655 -13.27 16.47 1.93
CA ALA A 655 -13.93 15.81 0.83
C ALA A 655 -13.41 14.36 0.69
N ILE A 656 -14.33 13.46 0.38
CA ILE A 656 -14.00 12.07 0.06
C ILE A 656 -13.90 11.98 -1.46
N GLU A 657 -12.75 11.46 -1.93
CA GLU A 657 -12.45 11.33 -3.35
C GLU A 657 -12.78 9.92 -3.84
N PRO A 658 -13.91 9.70 -4.54
CA PRO A 658 -14.33 8.38 -4.96
C PRO A 658 -13.59 7.94 -6.23
N LEU A 659 -13.01 6.75 -6.19
CA LEU A 659 -12.46 6.03 -7.34
C LEU A 659 -13.45 4.95 -7.78
N ARG A 660 -14.17 5.20 -8.87
CA ARG A 660 -15.23 4.31 -9.36
C ARG A 660 -14.73 3.24 -10.32
N ILE A 661 -13.60 3.46 -10.98
CA ILE A 661 -13.12 2.56 -12.02
C ILE A 661 -12.16 1.54 -11.44
N ALA A 662 -12.48 0.27 -11.59
CA ALA A 662 -11.58 -0.83 -11.32
C ALA A 662 -10.83 -1.20 -12.60
N TYR A 663 -9.52 -1.01 -12.57
CA TYR A 663 -8.65 -1.29 -13.73
C TYR A 663 -8.14 -2.72 -13.75
N ARG A 664 -8.14 -3.38 -12.61
CA ARG A 664 -7.47 -4.65 -12.38
C ARG A 664 -8.41 -5.84 -12.49
N SER A 665 -9.49 -5.85 -11.74
CA SER A 665 -10.44 -6.93 -11.74
C SER A 665 -11.35 -6.89 -12.97
N THR A 666 -11.79 -8.07 -13.45
CA THR A 666 -12.72 -8.17 -14.58
C THR A 666 -14.16 -7.94 -14.14
N CYS A 667 -15.06 -7.69 -15.11
CA CYS A 667 -16.49 -7.53 -14.84
C CYS A 667 -17.05 -8.76 -14.10
N GLU A 668 -16.66 -9.95 -14.55
CA GLU A 668 -17.16 -11.24 -14.04
C GLU A 668 -16.78 -11.47 -12.57
N ILE A 669 -15.58 -11.05 -12.17
CA ILE A 669 -15.11 -11.10 -10.78
C ILE A 669 -15.85 -10.09 -9.91
N LEU A 670 -16.02 -8.85 -10.39
CA LEU A 670 -16.75 -7.82 -9.64
C LEU A 670 -18.25 -8.10 -9.52
N GLU A 671 -18.86 -8.76 -10.51
CA GLU A 671 -20.24 -9.23 -10.42
C GLU A 671 -20.40 -10.24 -9.28
N LEU A 672 -19.53 -11.23 -9.20
CA LEU A 672 -19.53 -12.18 -8.07
C LEU A 672 -19.26 -11.49 -6.75
N ALA A 673 -18.30 -10.58 -6.69
CA ALA A 673 -17.98 -9.84 -5.48
C ALA A 673 -19.18 -9.02 -4.96
N ARG A 674 -19.94 -8.36 -5.85
CA ARG A 674 -21.21 -7.67 -5.50
C ARG A 674 -22.29 -8.64 -5.03
N PHE A 675 -22.45 -9.76 -5.71
CA PHE A 675 -23.41 -10.80 -5.32
C PHE A 675 -23.12 -11.30 -3.91
N ALA A 676 -21.86 -11.55 -3.58
CA ALA A 676 -21.46 -12.01 -2.26
C ALA A 676 -21.76 -10.99 -1.15
N MET A 677 -21.60 -9.69 -1.41
CA MET A 677 -21.94 -8.64 -0.44
C MET A 677 -23.45 -8.60 -0.12
N GLY A 678 -24.29 -8.95 -1.08
CA GLY A 678 -25.74 -9.05 -0.89
C GLY A 678 -26.37 -7.76 -0.32
N PRO A 679 -26.95 -7.79 0.91
CA PRO A 679 -27.60 -6.63 1.51
C PRO A 679 -26.63 -5.59 2.07
N LEU A 680 -25.33 -5.92 2.20
CA LEU A 680 -24.37 -5.01 2.79
C LEU A 680 -24.10 -3.82 1.88
N PRO A 681 -23.98 -2.61 2.44
CA PRO A 681 -23.74 -1.41 1.64
C PRO A 681 -22.34 -1.45 1.00
N ILE A 682 -22.26 -0.99 -0.22
CA ILE A 682 -21.01 -0.71 -0.92
C ILE A 682 -21.00 0.79 -1.21
N ASP A 683 -20.14 1.53 -0.53
CA ASP A 683 -20.10 3.00 -0.62
C ASP A 683 -19.81 3.51 -2.04
N VAL A 684 -18.84 2.89 -2.70
CA VAL A 684 -18.47 3.20 -4.08
C VAL A 684 -18.43 1.91 -4.88
N PRO A 685 -19.51 1.56 -5.58
CA PRO A 685 -19.49 0.40 -6.48
C PRO A 685 -18.40 0.59 -7.55
N ALA A 686 -17.47 -0.37 -7.62
CA ALA A 686 -16.44 -0.36 -8.63
C ALA A 686 -17.03 -0.79 -9.99
N GLU A 687 -16.70 -0.06 -11.05
CA GLU A 687 -17.04 -0.38 -12.43
C GLU A 687 -15.82 -0.95 -13.14
N ALA A 688 -15.86 -2.22 -13.52
CA ALA A 688 -14.80 -2.79 -14.34
C ALA A 688 -15.00 -2.39 -15.81
N LYS A 689 -13.91 -1.94 -16.44
CA LYS A 689 -13.89 -1.70 -17.89
C LYS A 689 -13.44 -2.93 -18.68
N ARG A 690 -12.91 -3.95 -17.99
CA ARG A 690 -12.31 -5.14 -18.57
C ARG A 690 -13.21 -6.35 -18.41
N ARG A 691 -13.44 -7.08 -19.50
CA ARG A 691 -14.02 -8.41 -19.48
C ARG A 691 -12.93 -9.47 -19.44
N GLY A 692 -13.18 -10.57 -18.75
CA GLY A 692 -12.24 -11.67 -18.58
C GLY A 692 -12.89 -13.04 -18.73
N ALA A 693 -12.21 -14.05 -18.22
CA ALA A 693 -12.75 -15.38 -18.13
C ALA A 693 -13.98 -15.42 -17.19
N PRO A 694 -14.98 -16.24 -17.48
CA PRO A 694 -16.08 -16.46 -16.56
C PRO A 694 -15.55 -17.02 -15.24
N VAL A 695 -16.19 -16.67 -14.14
CA VAL A 695 -15.91 -17.32 -12.85
C VAL A 695 -16.54 -18.71 -12.88
N GLU A 696 -15.73 -19.74 -12.66
CA GLU A 696 -16.16 -21.15 -12.67
C GLU A 696 -16.19 -21.69 -11.24
N ALA A 697 -17.23 -22.46 -10.92
CA ALA A 697 -17.37 -23.13 -9.62
C ALA A 697 -17.49 -24.65 -9.87
N PHE A 698 -16.57 -25.41 -9.29
CA PHE A 698 -16.49 -26.87 -9.45
C PHE A 698 -16.90 -27.55 -8.14
N ARG A 699 -17.79 -28.52 -8.24
CA ARG A 699 -18.27 -29.29 -7.10
C ARG A 699 -17.66 -30.67 -7.06
N PHE A 700 -17.09 -31.03 -5.92
CA PHE A 700 -16.44 -32.31 -5.69
C PHE A 700 -17.10 -33.07 -4.53
N SER A 701 -17.15 -34.40 -4.65
CA SER A 701 -17.63 -35.27 -3.58
C SER A 701 -16.68 -35.35 -2.40
N ALA A 702 -15.39 -35.15 -2.62
CA ALA A 702 -14.34 -35.21 -1.59
C ALA A 702 -13.19 -34.24 -1.86
N VAL A 703 -12.53 -33.79 -0.80
CA VAL A 703 -11.34 -32.91 -0.87
C VAL A 703 -10.22 -33.52 -1.72
N GLY A 704 -10.04 -34.86 -1.69
CA GLY A 704 -9.02 -35.52 -2.48
C GLY A 704 -9.23 -35.39 -3.99
N ALA A 705 -10.49 -35.43 -4.46
CA ALA A 705 -10.83 -35.23 -5.87
C ALA A 705 -10.54 -33.76 -6.28
N ALA A 706 -10.91 -32.78 -5.44
CA ALA A 706 -10.60 -31.39 -5.69
C ALA A 706 -9.09 -31.11 -5.77
N VAL A 707 -8.31 -31.74 -4.88
CA VAL A 707 -6.83 -31.65 -4.89
C VAL A 707 -6.23 -32.27 -6.15
N ALA A 708 -6.72 -33.43 -6.59
CA ALA A 708 -6.23 -34.08 -7.82
C ALA A 708 -6.49 -33.22 -9.07
N PHE A 709 -7.72 -32.73 -9.22
CA PHE A 709 -8.09 -31.77 -10.27
C PHE A 709 -7.21 -30.51 -10.27
N LEU A 710 -7.04 -29.92 -9.08
CA LEU A 710 -6.24 -28.72 -8.94
C LEU A 710 -4.77 -28.94 -9.26
N ALA A 711 -4.21 -30.10 -8.86
CA ALA A 711 -2.82 -30.45 -9.14
C ALA A 711 -2.54 -30.57 -10.64
N GLU A 712 -3.47 -31.15 -11.42
CA GLU A 712 -3.36 -31.23 -12.87
C GLU A 712 -3.42 -29.84 -13.51
N ALA A 713 -4.43 -29.03 -13.14
CA ALA A 713 -4.61 -27.69 -13.67
C ALA A 713 -3.42 -26.76 -13.37
N LEU A 714 -2.83 -26.88 -12.18
CA LEU A 714 -1.68 -26.07 -11.79
C LEU A 714 -0.40 -26.46 -12.52
N ARG A 715 -0.15 -27.75 -12.72
CA ARG A 715 1.01 -28.22 -13.51
C ARG A 715 0.92 -27.71 -14.94
N ASP A 716 -0.23 -27.84 -15.56
CA ASP A 716 -0.49 -27.35 -16.91
C ASP A 716 -0.32 -25.83 -17.01
N LEU A 717 -0.85 -25.07 -16.04
CA LEU A 717 -0.69 -23.63 -15.99
C LEU A 717 0.79 -23.23 -15.91
N LEU A 718 1.55 -23.84 -14.99
CA LEU A 718 2.95 -23.44 -14.74
C LEU A 718 3.87 -23.80 -15.90
N VAL A 719 3.53 -24.81 -16.71
CA VAL A 719 4.21 -25.11 -17.97
C VAL A 719 3.93 -24.04 -19.01
N ARG A 720 2.67 -23.65 -19.18
CA ARG A 720 2.25 -22.63 -20.16
C ARG A 720 2.64 -21.20 -19.72
N GLU A 721 2.56 -20.94 -18.42
CA GLU A 721 2.80 -19.63 -17.84
C GLU A 721 3.77 -19.69 -16.64
N PRO A 722 5.09 -19.89 -16.86
CA PRO A 722 6.08 -20.07 -15.79
C PRO A 722 6.19 -18.88 -14.81
N ARG A 723 5.72 -17.71 -15.22
CA ARG A 723 5.74 -16.48 -14.40
C ARG A 723 4.40 -16.18 -13.71
N ALA A 724 3.43 -17.10 -13.77
CA ALA A 724 2.13 -16.93 -13.12
C ALA A 724 2.27 -16.85 -11.60
N THR A 725 1.46 -15.99 -10.98
CA THR A 725 1.22 -15.98 -9.55
C THR A 725 -0.17 -16.50 -9.29
N VAL A 726 -0.24 -17.56 -8.49
CA VAL A 726 -1.48 -18.22 -8.12
C VAL A 726 -1.65 -18.16 -6.62
N ALA A 727 -2.83 -17.78 -6.13
CA ALA A 727 -3.20 -17.93 -4.73
C ALA A 727 -4.31 -18.96 -4.56
N LEU A 728 -4.08 -19.92 -3.70
CA LEU A 728 -5.07 -20.88 -3.23
C LEU A 728 -5.54 -20.43 -1.84
N LEU A 729 -6.78 -19.97 -1.76
CA LEU A 729 -7.30 -19.26 -0.58
C LEU A 729 -8.33 -20.10 0.16
N ALA A 730 -8.00 -20.51 1.36
CA ALA A 730 -8.91 -21.17 2.29
C ALA A 730 -9.57 -20.17 3.25
N ARG A 731 -10.66 -20.55 3.88
CA ARG A 731 -11.26 -19.79 4.97
C ARG A 731 -10.43 -19.89 6.25
N TYR A 732 -9.93 -21.10 6.54
CA TYR A 732 -9.22 -21.45 7.75
C TYR A 732 -7.82 -22.00 7.45
N PRO A 733 -6.83 -21.75 8.31
CA PRO A 733 -5.46 -22.24 8.14
C PRO A 733 -5.38 -23.75 7.94
N GLU A 734 -6.21 -24.55 8.64
CA GLU A 734 -6.20 -26.02 8.59
C GLU A 734 -6.65 -26.55 7.21
N GLN A 735 -7.55 -25.84 6.54
CA GLN A 735 -7.97 -26.17 5.17
C GLN A 735 -6.82 -25.91 4.18
N ALA A 736 -6.10 -24.79 4.38
CA ALA A 736 -4.92 -24.48 3.58
C ALA A 736 -3.82 -25.51 3.79
N ASP A 737 -3.57 -25.97 5.02
CA ASP A 737 -2.57 -27.00 5.35
C ASP A 737 -2.91 -28.33 4.69
N ARG A 738 -4.16 -28.77 4.76
CA ARG A 738 -4.63 -30.01 4.09
C ARG A 738 -4.44 -29.95 2.57
N THR A 739 -4.80 -28.82 1.96
CA THR A 739 -4.66 -28.63 0.51
C THR A 739 -3.18 -28.59 0.12
N PHE A 740 -2.36 -27.85 0.87
CA PHE A 740 -0.92 -27.79 0.64
C PHE A 740 -0.27 -29.17 0.71
N ASP A 741 -0.56 -29.98 1.73
CA ASP A 741 -0.03 -31.32 1.86
C ASP A 741 -0.46 -32.25 0.72
N GLY A 742 -1.71 -32.12 0.26
CA GLY A 742 -2.20 -32.86 -0.90
C GLY A 742 -1.46 -32.49 -2.19
N LEU A 743 -1.31 -31.21 -2.48
CA LEU A 743 -0.62 -30.71 -3.67
C LEU A 743 0.90 -31.01 -3.63
N ARG A 744 1.51 -31.00 -2.45
CA ARG A 744 2.90 -31.38 -2.27
C ARG A 744 3.12 -32.85 -2.60
N ARG A 745 2.23 -33.76 -2.16
CA ARG A 745 2.27 -35.20 -2.53
C ARG A 745 2.03 -35.41 -4.02
N ALA A 746 1.26 -34.52 -4.65
CA ALA A 746 1.03 -34.51 -6.10
C ALA A 746 2.17 -33.81 -6.87
N GLU A 747 3.27 -33.44 -6.24
CA GLU A 747 4.47 -32.86 -6.83
C GLU A 747 4.19 -31.59 -7.69
N VAL A 748 3.30 -30.71 -7.23
CA VAL A 748 3.05 -29.42 -7.89
C VAL A 748 4.29 -28.52 -7.74
N PRO A 749 4.86 -28.01 -8.84
CA PRO A 749 6.09 -27.21 -8.78
C PRO A 749 5.84 -25.82 -8.19
N ALA A 750 6.88 -25.19 -7.63
CA ALA A 750 6.87 -23.85 -7.08
C ALA A 750 5.74 -23.61 -6.04
N LEU A 751 5.35 -24.65 -5.31
CA LEU A 751 4.31 -24.62 -4.27
C LEU A 751 4.88 -24.09 -2.96
N ARG A 752 4.18 -23.14 -2.32
CA ARG A 752 4.56 -22.54 -1.04
C ARG A 752 3.38 -22.51 -0.09
N ARG A 753 3.62 -22.81 1.19
CA ARG A 753 2.66 -22.52 2.26
C ARG A 753 3.01 -21.18 2.88
N VAL A 754 2.12 -20.20 2.79
CA VAL A 754 2.32 -18.88 3.37
C VAL A 754 1.57 -18.78 4.70
N ARG A 755 2.30 -18.41 5.75
CA ARG A 755 1.81 -18.12 7.10
C ARG A 755 2.37 -16.76 7.54
N ALA A 756 1.75 -16.11 8.50
CA ALA A 756 2.18 -14.81 9.04
C ALA A 756 2.48 -13.75 7.97
N GLN A 757 1.82 -13.83 6.80
CA GLN A 757 2.00 -12.91 5.65
C GLN A 757 3.42 -12.90 5.04
N GLU A 758 4.20 -13.96 5.23
CA GLU A 758 5.55 -14.09 4.68
C GLU A 758 5.51 -14.48 3.19
N PHE A 759 5.16 -13.53 2.34
CA PHE A 759 5.12 -13.72 0.89
C PHE A 759 6.49 -13.48 0.25
N THR A 760 6.88 -14.36 -0.65
CA THR A 760 8.15 -14.22 -1.40
C THR A 760 8.03 -13.29 -2.61
N PHE A 761 6.81 -12.98 -3.06
CA PHE A 761 6.49 -12.21 -4.28
C PHE A 761 7.12 -12.78 -5.56
N ARG A 762 7.41 -14.08 -5.58
CA ARG A 762 7.95 -14.79 -6.73
C ARG A 762 6.82 -15.52 -7.48
N PRO A 763 6.98 -15.77 -8.79
CA PRO A 763 6.07 -16.64 -9.53
C PRO A 763 5.90 -18.01 -8.86
N GLY A 764 4.71 -18.60 -8.98
CA GLY A 764 4.38 -19.92 -8.41
C GLY A 764 3.05 -19.92 -7.68
N VAL A 765 2.84 -20.90 -6.80
CA VAL A 765 1.58 -21.18 -6.13
C VAL A 765 1.73 -20.95 -4.63
N ASP A 766 1.00 -19.97 -4.11
CA ASP A 766 0.92 -19.65 -2.69
C ASP A 766 -0.39 -20.22 -2.12
N VAL A 767 -0.27 -21.06 -1.09
CA VAL A 767 -1.43 -21.64 -0.36
C VAL A 767 -1.52 -20.97 0.99
N THR A 768 -2.68 -20.33 1.26
CA THR A 768 -2.87 -19.56 2.49
C THR A 768 -4.35 -19.39 2.83
N ASP A 769 -4.67 -18.67 3.90
CA ASP A 769 -6.03 -18.25 4.20
C ASP A 769 -6.33 -16.82 3.70
N VAL A 770 -7.62 -16.52 3.58
CA VAL A 770 -8.10 -15.25 2.99
C VAL A 770 -7.62 -14.02 3.77
N ARG A 771 -7.43 -14.10 5.09
CA ARG A 771 -7.01 -12.96 5.92
C ARG A 771 -5.58 -12.52 5.60
N GLN A 772 -4.73 -13.47 5.15
CA GLN A 772 -3.32 -13.21 4.85
C GLN A 772 -3.11 -12.41 3.54
N VAL A 773 -4.06 -12.49 2.60
CA VAL A 773 -3.90 -11.90 1.24
C VAL A 773 -4.48 -10.51 1.08
N LYS A 774 -4.95 -9.90 2.15
CA LYS A 774 -5.52 -8.55 2.05
C LYS A 774 -4.48 -7.54 1.52
N GLY A 775 -4.91 -6.70 0.58
CA GLY A 775 -4.04 -5.73 -0.11
C GLY A 775 -3.14 -6.32 -1.18
N LEU A 776 -2.97 -7.65 -1.24
CA LEU A 776 -2.18 -8.34 -2.26
C LEU A 776 -3.05 -8.74 -3.47
N GLU A 777 -2.39 -9.22 -4.53
CA GLU A 777 -3.04 -9.55 -5.79
C GLU A 777 -2.27 -10.61 -6.53
N PHE A 778 -3.05 -11.45 -7.23
CA PHE A 778 -2.53 -12.60 -7.95
C PHE A 778 -3.14 -12.67 -9.34
N ASP A 779 -2.42 -13.23 -10.30
CA ASP A 779 -2.96 -13.44 -11.64
C ASP A 779 -4.17 -14.37 -11.60
N TYR A 780 -4.07 -15.41 -10.80
CA TYR A 780 -5.07 -16.46 -10.65
C TYR A 780 -5.38 -16.69 -9.18
N VAL A 781 -6.66 -16.81 -8.88
CA VAL A 781 -7.11 -17.15 -7.52
C VAL A 781 -8.02 -18.37 -7.59
N VAL A 782 -7.82 -19.29 -6.66
CA VAL A 782 -8.72 -20.40 -6.41
C VAL A 782 -9.20 -20.32 -4.97
N MET A 783 -10.48 -20.10 -4.78
CA MET A 783 -11.10 -20.15 -3.45
C MET A 783 -11.39 -21.60 -3.10
N LEU A 784 -10.80 -22.08 -2.01
CA LEU A 784 -10.94 -23.46 -1.52
C LEU A 784 -12.15 -23.58 -0.60
N ASP A 785 -12.77 -24.78 -0.63
CA ASP A 785 -13.87 -25.13 0.28
C ASP A 785 -14.96 -24.03 0.39
N THR A 786 -15.43 -23.53 -0.76
CA THR A 786 -16.50 -22.54 -0.83
C THR A 786 -17.87 -23.12 -0.53
N ASN A 787 -17.98 -23.75 0.61
CA ASN A 787 -19.18 -24.42 1.12
C ASN A 787 -19.86 -23.62 2.24
N ALA A 788 -21.06 -24.05 2.63
CA ALA A 788 -21.89 -23.35 3.63
C ALA A 788 -21.29 -23.34 5.05
N SER A 789 -20.38 -24.29 5.37
CA SER A 789 -19.70 -24.30 6.67
C SER A 789 -18.49 -23.36 6.73
N SER A 790 -17.87 -23.07 5.58
CA SER A 790 -16.76 -22.13 5.49
C SER A 790 -17.26 -20.69 5.30
N TYR A 791 -18.27 -20.51 4.43
CA TYR A 791 -18.80 -19.19 4.09
C TYR A 791 -20.32 -19.21 4.20
N GLY A 792 -20.83 -18.77 5.35
CA GLY A 792 -22.25 -18.60 5.62
C GLY A 792 -22.83 -17.32 4.99
N SER A 793 -24.04 -16.95 5.43
CA SER A 793 -24.71 -15.70 5.02
C SER A 793 -24.45 -14.53 5.98
N ASP A 794 -23.62 -14.72 6.99
CA ASP A 794 -23.24 -13.70 7.96
C ASP A 794 -22.29 -12.65 7.32
N ASP A 795 -22.22 -11.48 7.95
CA ASP A 795 -21.48 -10.34 7.43
C ASP A 795 -19.99 -10.60 7.31
N GLU A 796 -19.39 -11.31 8.27
CA GLU A 796 -17.98 -11.67 8.25
C GLU A 796 -17.66 -12.58 7.05
N SER A 797 -18.49 -13.61 6.84
CA SER A 797 -18.35 -14.50 5.69
C SER A 797 -18.45 -13.75 4.37
N ARG A 798 -19.37 -12.78 4.26
CA ARG A 798 -19.52 -11.93 3.07
C ARG A 798 -18.29 -11.08 2.81
N HIS A 799 -17.78 -10.39 3.82
CA HIS A 799 -16.58 -9.56 3.68
C HIS A 799 -15.35 -10.40 3.31
N LEU A 800 -15.13 -11.53 3.97
CA LEU A 800 -13.98 -12.38 3.67
C LEU A 800 -14.08 -13.04 2.30
N PHE A 801 -15.28 -13.48 1.89
CA PHE A 801 -15.48 -13.97 0.53
C PHE A 801 -15.22 -12.89 -0.50
N HIS A 802 -15.75 -11.67 -0.28
CA HIS A 802 -15.49 -10.50 -1.13
C HIS A 802 -13.99 -10.17 -1.22
N ILE A 803 -13.27 -10.20 -0.09
CA ILE A 803 -11.82 -9.99 -0.07
C ILE A 803 -11.14 -11.04 -0.94
N GLY A 804 -11.43 -12.32 -0.74
CA GLY A 804 -10.77 -13.41 -1.48
C GLY A 804 -10.99 -13.33 -2.97
N VAL A 805 -12.25 -13.17 -3.42
CA VAL A 805 -12.56 -13.13 -4.86
C VAL A 805 -11.96 -11.92 -5.56
N THR A 806 -11.85 -10.77 -4.86
CA THR A 806 -11.26 -9.55 -5.43
C THR A 806 -9.74 -9.56 -5.50
N ARG A 807 -9.07 -10.62 -5.02
CA ARG A 807 -7.62 -10.79 -5.20
C ARG A 807 -7.23 -11.23 -6.60
N ALA A 808 -8.17 -11.77 -7.37
CA ALA A 808 -7.93 -12.25 -8.73
C ALA A 808 -7.82 -11.08 -9.73
N ALA A 809 -6.75 -11.09 -10.51
CA ALA A 809 -6.57 -10.14 -11.61
C ALA A 809 -7.13 -10.67 -12.94
N HIS A 810 -7.03 -11.96 -13.23
CA HIS A 810 -7.36 -12.53 -14.53
C HIS A 810 -8.46 -13.58 -14.49
N GLN A 811 -8.36 -14.56 -13.59
CA GLN A 811 -9.32 -15.67 -13.51
C GLN A 811 -9.51 -16.08 -12.07
N LEU A 812 -10.72 -16.47 -11.76
CA LEU A 812 -11.15 -16.93 -10.45
C LEU A 812 -11.88 -18.27 -10.57
N TRP A 813 -11.45 -19.23 -9.76
CA TRP A 813 -12.12 -20.49 -9.56
C TRP A 813 -12.64 -20.62 -8.13
N LEU A 814 -13.77 -21.31 -7.98
CA LEU A 814 -14.37 -21.67 -6.71
C LEU A 814 -14.43 -23.19 -6.62
N LEU A 815 -13.79 -23.77 -5.63
CA LEU A 815 -13.87 -25.21 -5.36
C LEU A 815 -14.84 -25.46 -4.21
N VAL A 816 -15.85 -26.28 -4.46
CA VAL A 816 -16.92 -26.58 -3.51
C VAL A 816 -16.83 -28.05 -3.11
N THR A 817 -16.64 -28.28 -1.81
CA THR A 817 -16.77 -29.64 -1.22
C THR A 817 -17.96 -29.65 -0.29
N GLY A 818 -18.91 -30.55 -0.53
CA GLY A 818 -20.17 -30.64 0.25
C GLY A 818 -21.27 -29.69 -0.23
N THR A 819 -21.99 -29.06 0.73
CA THR A 819 -23.08 -28.13 0.43
C THR A 819 -22.53 -26.78 0.00
N PRO A 820 -22.86 -26.26 -1.18
CA PRO A 820 -22.37 -24.96 -1.66
C PRO A 820 -22.72 -23.83 -0.70
N SER A 821 -21.83 -22.84 -0.61
CA SER A 821 -22.09 -21.60 0.11
C SER A 821 -23.24 -20.81 -0.55
N PRO A 822 -24.11 -20.13 0.21
CA PRO A 822 -25.09 -19.22 -0.34
C PRO A 822 -24.48 -18.02 -1.08
N LEU A 823 -23.18 -17.80 -0.94
CA LEU A 823 -22.43 -16.75 -1.65
C LEU A 823 -21.93 -17.18 -3.03
N VAL A 824 -22.16 -18.45 -3.41
CA VAL A 824 -21.88 -19.00 -4.75
C VAL A 824 -23.17 -19.05 -5.55
N PRO A 825 -23.30 -18.33 -6.67
CA PRO A 825 -24.50 -18.38 -7.51
C PRO A 825 -24.72 -19.80 -8.06
N PRO A 826 -25.94 -20.37 -7.92
CA PRO A 826 -26.22 -21.75 -8.35
C PRO A 826 -25.94 -22.00 -9.83
N GLU A 827 -26.15 -20.99 -10.68
CA GLU A 827 -25.94 -21.07 -12.12
C GLU A 827 -24.45 -21.22 -12.52
N ARG A 828 -23.53 -21.00 -11.60
CA ARG A 828 -22.09 -21.14 -11.85
C ARG A 828 -21.55 -22.51 -11.42
N LEU A 829 -22.34 -23.28 -10.68
CA LEU A 829 -21.94 -24.60 -10.19
C LEU A 829 -21.88 -25.64 -11.32
N GLN A 830 -20.79 -26.35 -11.40
CA GLN A 830 -20.57 -27.47 -12.30
C GLN A 830 -20.35 -28.73 -11.44
N GLU A 831 -21.03 -29.80 -11.76
CA GLU A 831 -20.79 -31.13 -11.15
C GLU A 831 -19.72 -31.85 -11.97
N GLU A 832 -18.63 -32.21 -11.33
CA GLU A 832 -17.60 -33.12 -11.86
C GLU A 832 -17.69 -34.51 -11.24
#